data_9174321932e2d0e4b94d9e781c2cca31
#
_entry.id   9174321932e2d0e4b94d9e781c2cca31
#
_cell.length_a   1.000
_cell.length_b   1.000
_cell.length_c   1.000
_cell.angle_alpha   90.00
_cell.angle_beta   90.00
_cell.angle_gamma   90.00
#
_symmetry.space_group_name_H-M   'P 1'
#
loop_
_entity.id
_entity.type
_entity.pdbx_description
1 polymer ?
#
loop_
_entity_poly.entity_id
_entity_poly.type
_entity_poly.pdbx_seq_one_letter_code
_entity_poly.pdbx_strand_id
1 'polypeptide(L)'
;MTAQPPDSALLSVENLHTRFRTSEGPVHAVEGVSVTVDEGEIVGLVGESGSGKSVTARSIVGLQDPGEIVRGSIHLDGVAVTDATDRQLRRLRGDTVSMVFQDPTETLNPVFDIGEQIAESLKVHDQLDSQSLLEYLHVPPFSSRSEWREYRERAIELMAQVGIANPEDRVDAYPHELSGGLRQRAGMAIALASDPDLLIADEPTTALDVTTQAQLLERLRRRNAQRGTAILLITHDLGVVADICDRVVVMYAGEVMETGPTDRILESPRHPYTKALLECLPQRVDRGSRLPTIEGSVPEPTGDRTGCSFAPRCDRATDACRDGEIPTVDLGDDRGTVTCGESSALESHAARSGTATSDGAPESGSATTGSAPGGGPDRSTSPLVELEGVSRRYSLANGPIERLLGTDDTLRAVDDVDLEIRAGETLALVGESGCGKSTLASLLTGLETPTTGTVRIDGTPVGTAADRDAETLADVGVVFQDPRSSLNPRLTVERAIGEPLRSNGWDRSRRRERVQELLERVGLADRHATSYPHELSGGQVQRVAIARAIALDPSVVVLDEPVSALDASVQSRLLNVLADLQADLDLTYLFISHDLTVVEHIADRVAVMYLGELMEVGPADRVFDCPTHPYTRALLEAIPSLDPGGSTGTSLEGDRPSPVDPPGGCVFRNRCPMAEPKCAETDPDQRQFGPVRAKCHIVHE
;
A
#
# COMPACT_ATOMS: atom_id res chain seq x y z
N MET A 1 18.43 -35.71 15.50
CA MET A 1 17.49 -35.64 16.63
C MET A 1 16.60 -34.44 16.30
N THR A 2 15.42 -34.71 15.80
CA THR A 2 14.39 -33.67 15.54
C THR A 2 13.92 -33.17 16.90
N ALA A 3 14.17 -31.92 17.21
CA ALA A 3 13.60 -31.26 18.38
C ALA A 3 12.08 -31.33 18.25
N GLN A 4 11.38 -31.78 19.29
CA GLN A 4 9.92 -31.62 19.33
C GLN A 4 9.60 -30.12 19.40
N PRO A 5 8.61 -29.67 18.62
CA PRO A 5 8.16 -28.28 18.72
C PRO A 5 7.75 -27.94 20.15
N PRO A 6 7.86 -26.68 20.59
CA PRO A 6 7.34 -26.29 21.90
C PRO A 6 5.86 -26.63 21.97
N ASP A 7 5.45 -27.25 23.10
CA ASP A 7 4.12 -27.86 23.34
C ASP A 7 2.92 -26.89 23.15
N SER A 8 3.12 -25.61 22.76
CA SER A 8 2.10 -24.57 22.69
C SER A 8 1.99 -23.85 21.32
N ALA A 9 2.88 -24.10 20.35
CA ALA A 9 2.85 -23.40 19.08
C ALA A 9 1.83 -24.02 18.11
N LEU A 10 0.86 -23.21 17.64
CA LEU A 10 -0.09 -23.58 16.58
C LEU A 10 0.64 -23.80 15.24
N LEU A 11 1.60 -22.90 14.92
CA LEU A 11 2.49 -23.01 13.76
C LEU A 11 3.95 -23.03 14.21
N SER A 12 4.72 -24.02 13.73
CA SER A 12 6.17 -24.07 13.86
C SER A 12 6.80 -24.30 12.50
N VAL A 13 7.61 -23.35 12.05
CA VAL A 13 8.45 -23.44 10.86
C VAL A 13 9.90 -23.48 11.33
N GLU A 14 10.66 -24.52 10.95
CA GLU A 14 12.03 -24.70 11.37
C GLU A 14 12.96 -24.85 10.18
N ASN A 15 13.93 -23.93 10.06
CA ASN A 15 15.00 -23.98 9.08
C ASN A 15 14.51 -24.24 7.64
N LEU A 16 13.45 -23.49 7.24
CA LEU A 16 12.78 -23.66 5.95
C LEU A 16 13.65 -23.15 4.81
N HIS A 17 13.82 -23.97 3.78
CA HIS A 17 14.47 -23.60 2.52
C HIS A 17 13.54 -23.92 1.35
N THR A 18 13.17 -22.89 0.57
CA THR A 18 12.33 -23.04 -0.62
C THR A 18 13.05 -22.50 -1.84
N ARG A 19 13.14 -23.29 -2.90
CA ARG A 19 13.85 -22.99 -4.15
C ARG A 19 12.96 -23.12 -5.37
N PHE A 20 13.21 -22.27 -6.36
CA PHE A 20 12.57 -22.31 -7.67
C PHE A 20 13.61 -22.64 -8.73
N ARG A 21 13.24 -23.50 -9.68
CA ARG A 21 14.09 -23.80 -10.84
C ARG A 21 13.75 -22.85 -11.97
N THR A 22 14.70 -22.02 -12.37
CA THR A 22 14.56 -21.10 -13.50
C THR A 22 15.55 -21.43 -14.61
N SER A 23 15.37 -20.84 -15.79
CA SER A 23 16.29 -20.97 -16.92
C SER A 23 17.71 -20.45 -16.63
N GLU A 24 17.84 -19.53 -15.68
CA GLU A 24 19.11 -18.89 -15.29
C GLU A 24 19.78 -19.59 -14.09
N GLY A 25 19.13 -20.57 -13.51
CA GLY A 25 19.62 -21.32 -12.35
C GLY A 25 18.62 -21.39 -11.20
N PRO A 26 18.96 -22.06 -10.10
CA PRO A 26 18.09 -22.12 -8.93
C PRO A 26 18.00 -20.77 -8.23
N VAL A 27 16.78 -20.34 -7.94
CA VAL A 27 16.47 -19.16 -7.12
C VAL A 27 16.13 -19.60 -5.72
N HIS A 28 16.92 -19.16 -4.73
CA HIS A 28 16.77 -19.46 -3.31
C HIS A 28 15.86 -18.40 -2.67
N ALA A 29 14.56 -18.61 -2.75
CA ALA A 29 13.57 -17.63 -2.29
C ALA A 29 13.45 -17.58 -0.76
N VAL A 30 13.70 -18.71 -0.07
CA VAL A 30 13.69 -18.81 1.39
C VAL A 30 14.91 -19.64 1.82
N GLU A 31 15.67 -19.14 2.77
CA GLU A 31 16.91 -19.75 3.26
C GLU A 31 16.99 -19.72 4.79
N GLY A 32 16.72 -20.88 5.42
CA GLY A 32 16.86 -21.05 6.85
C GLY A 32 15.82 -20.33 7.71
N VAL A 33 14.65 -20.02 7.16
CA VAL A 33 13.60 -19.31 7.91
C VAL A 33 13.02 -20.19 9.01
N SER A 34 13.00 -19.65 10.24
CA SER A 34 12.33 -20.23 11.39
C SER A 34 11.36 -19.22 11.99
N VAL A 35 10.08 -19.61 12.10
CA VAL A 35 8.98 -18.76 12.60
C VAL A 35 8.01 -19.64 13.39
N THR A 36 7.55 -19.14 14.53
CA THR A 36 6.48 -19.77 15.31
C THR A 36 5.31 -18.80 15.44
N VAL A 37 4.09 -19.33 15.55
CA VAL A 37 2.90 -18.57 15.90
C VAL A 37 2.14 -19.37 16.96
N ASP A 38 1.83 -18.75 18.10
CA ASP A 38 1.03 -19.36 19.15
C ASP A 38 -0.47 -19.17 18.89
N GLU A 39 -1.30 -19.94 19.60
CA GLU A 39 -2.75 -19.76 19.57
C GLU A 39 -3.12 -18.33 19.97
N GLY A 40 -3.93 -17.66 19.17
CA GLY A 40 -4.38 -16.28 19.41
C GLY A 40 -3.31 -15.19 19.29
N GLU A 41 -2.09 -15.52 18.87
CA GLU A 41 -1.01 -14.56 18.64
C GLU A 41 -1.16 -13.90 17.26
N ILE A 42 -0.85 -12.60 17.16
CA ILE A 42 -0.73 -11.87 15.88
C ILE A 42 0.75 -11.60 15.60
N VAL A 43 1.30 -12.29 14.60
CA VAL A 43 2.71 -12.14 14.20
C VAL A 43 2.81 -11.39 12.88
N GLY A 44 3.58 -10.30 12.87
CA GLY A 44 3.92 -9.54 11.67
C GLY A 44 5.14 -10.11 10.96
N LEU A 45 5.06 -10.37 9.66
CA LEU A 45 6.18 -10.76 8.80
C LEU A 45 6.48 -9.61 7.85
N VAL A 46 7.61 -8.92 8.07
CA VAL A 46 7.94 -7.67 7.36
C VAL A 46 9.27 -7.75 6.61
N GLY A 47 9.51 -6.86 5.66
CA GLY A 47 10.74 -6.75 4.90
C GLY A 47 10.52 -6.19 3.50
N GLU A 48 11.61 -5.88 2.78
CA GLU A 48 11.56 -5.36 1.41
C GLU A 48 10.88 -6.35 0.43
N SER A 49 10.43 -5.85 -0.71
CA SER A 49 9.89 -6.69 -1.80
C SER A 49 10.94 -7.71 -2.25
N GLY A 50 10.52 -8.95 -2.49
CA GLY A 50 11.44 -10.04 -2.83
C GLY A 50 12.19 -10.64 -1.63
N SER A 51 11.88 -10.27 -0.38
CA SER A 51 12.52 -10.87 0.81
C SER A 51 12.03 -12.29 1.15
N GLY A 52 11.10 -12.85 0.38
CA GLY A 52 10.63 -14.24 0.56
C GLY A 52 9.37 -14.41 1.40
N LYS A 53 8.73 -13.35 1.87
CA LYS A 53 7.53 -13.37 2.75
C LYS A 53 6.38 -14.22 2.18
N SER A 54 5.91 -13.87 1.00
CA SER A 54 4.80 -14.60 0.35
C SER A 54 5.14 -16.04 -0.02
N VAL A 55 6.43 -16.34 -0.31
CA VAL A 55 6.89 -17.71 -0.55
C VAL A 55 6.88 -18.50 0.75
N THR A 56 7.28 -17.89 1.87
CA THR A 56 7.18 -18.51 3.20
C THR A 56 5.72 -18.83 3.53
N ALA A 57 4.80 -17.89 3.34
CA ALA A 57 3.37 -18.08 3.57
C ALA A 57 2.79 -19.24 2.72
N ARG A 58 3.08 -19.23 1.42
CA ARG A 58 2.65 -20.30 0.49
C ARG A 58 3.25 -21.67 0.86
N SER A 59 4.49 -21.70 1.35
CA SER A 59 5.13 -22.93 1.83
C SER A 59 4.43 -23.49 3.08
N ILE A 60 3.97 -22.62 4.00
CA ILE A 60 3.22 -23.03 5.20
C ILE A 60 1.94 -23.77 4.84
N VAL A 61 1.23 -23.33 3.81
CA VAL A 61 0.00 -23.99 3.36
C VAL A 61 0.23 -25.02 2.24
N GLY A 62 1.49 -25.30 1.87
CA GLY A 62 1.85 -26.25 0.81
C GLY A 62 1.43 -25.82 -0.59
N LEU A 63 1.43 -24.50 -0.88
CA LEU A 63 1.06 -23.89 -2.17
C LEU A 63 2.25 -23.21 -2.87
N GLN A 64 3.46 -23.71 -2.64
CA GLN A 64 4.70 -23.15 -3.20
C GLN A 64 5.00 -23.56 -4.65
N ASP A 65 4.21 -24.44 -5.26
CA ASP A 65 4.41 -24.88 -6.67
C ASP A 65 4.53 -23.68 -7.64
N PRO A 66 5.52 -23.63 -8.56
CA PRO A 66 6.51 -24.65 -8.90
C PRO A 66 7.78 -24.69 -8.04
N GLY A 67 7.79 -24.06 -6.86
CA GLY A 67 8.90 -24.14 -5.91
C GLY A 67 8.95 -25.49 -5.15
N GLU A 68 10.12 -25.85 -4.66
CA GLU A 68 10.37 -27.05 -3.87
C GLU A 68 10.87 -26.67 -2.47
N ILE A 69 10.30 -27.25 -1.41
CA ILE A 69 10.88 -27.22 -0.07
C ILE A 69 12.03 -28.25 -0.06
N VAL A 70 13.27 -27.76 -0.03
CA VAL A 70 14.46 -28.62 -0.11
C VAL A 70 15.01 -29.00 1.26
N ARG A 71 14.65 -28.24 2.31
CA ARG A 71 15.10 -28.47 3.68
C ARG A 71 14.15 -27.78 4.66
N GLY A 72 14.14 -28.25 5.91
CA GLY A 72 13.34 -27.71 7.00
C GLY A 72 12.07 -28.50 7.23
N SER A 73 11.31 -28.10 8.24
CA SER A 73 10.04 -28.72 8.60
C SER A 73 9.00 -27.64 8.89
N ILE A 74 7.76 -27.95 8.60
CA ILE A 74 6.60 -27.12 8.91
C ILE A 74 5.61 -27.98 9.65
N HIS A 75 5.24 -27.56 10.87
CA HIS A 75 4.20 -28.19 11.68
C HIS A 75 3.06 -27.20 11.91
N LEU A 76 1.86 -27.63 11.64
CA LEU A 76 0.64 -26.88 11.85
C LEU A 76 -0.34 -27.73 12.65
N ASP A 77 -0.73 -27.27 13.84
CA ASP A 77 -1.52 -28.02 14.81
C ASP A 77 -0.99 -29.46 15.01
N GLY A 78 0.34 -29.58 15.19
CA GLY A 78 1.04 -30.87 15.36
C GLY A 78 1.15 -31.74 14.11
N VAL A 79 0.59 -31.32 12.95
CA VAL A 79 0.68 -32.05 11.67
C VAL A 79 1.86 -31.54 10.85
N ALA A 80 2.76 -32.45 10.43
CA ALA A 80 3.87 -32.12 9.53
C ALA A 80 3.35 -31.85 8.12
N VAL A 81 3.34 -30.58 7.72
CA VAL A 81 2.87 -30.12 6.38
C VAL A 81 3.80 -30.64 5.29
N THR A 82 5.11 -30.66 5.53
CA THR A 82 6.14 -31.10 4.57
C THR A 82 5.98 -32.55 4.13
N ASP A 83 5.44 -33.40 5.00
CA ASP A 83 5.23 -34.83 4.73
C ASP A 83 3.76 -35.19 4.53
N ALA A 84 2.86 -34.18 4.53
CA ALA A 84 1.42 -34.40 4.50
C ALA A 84 0.96 -34.89 3.11
N THR A 85 0.04 -35.83 3.11
CA THR A 85 -0.68 -36.24 1.89
C THR A 85 -1.66 -35.15 1.44
N ASP A 86 -2.03 -35.13 0.16
CA ASP A 86 -3.04 -34.20 -0.38
C ASP A 86 -4.36 -34.18 0.42
N ARG A 87 -4.74 -35.33 0.99
CA ARG A 87 -5.95 -35.41 1.85
C ARG A 87 -5.75 -34.68 3.17
N GLN A 88 -4.57 -34.79 3.78
CA GLN A 88 -4.24 -34.06 5.02
C GLN A 88 -4.11 -32.56 4.76
N LEU A 89 -3.45 -32.18 3.68
CA LEU A 89 -3.34 -30.76 3.27
C LEU A 89 -4.72 -30.14 3.03
N ARG A 90 -5.66 -30.85 2.38
CA ARG A 90 -7.03 -30.36 2.19
C ARG A 90 -7.77 -30.14 3.51
N ARG A 91 -7.58 -31.03 4.50
CA ARG A 91 -8.17 -30.83 5.83
C ARG A 91 -7.56 -29.62 6.52
N LEU A 92 -6.24 -29.51 6.56
CA LEU A 92 -5.56 -28.35 7.16
C LEU A 92 -6.06 -27.04 6.54
N ARG A 93 -6.15 -26.96 5.20
CA ARG A 93 -6.63 -25.77 4.48
C ARG A 93 -8.12 -25.48 4.65
N GLY A 94 -8.90 -26.46 5.09
CA GLY A 94 -10.33 -26.33 5.32
C GLY A 94 -10.70 -26.03 6.78
N ASP A 95 -9.93 -26.54 7.73
CA ASP A 95 -10.28 -26.46 9.16
C ASP A 95 -9.30 -25.60 9.96
N THR A 96 -7.98 -25.79 9.77
CA THR A 96 -6.97 -25.20 10.66
C THR A 96 -6.41 -23.89 10.12
N VAL A 97 -6.16 -23.79 8.81
CA VAL A 97 -5.52 -22.61 8.21
C VAL A 97 -6.27 -22.10 6.98
N SER A 98 -6.42 -20.79 6.90
CA SER A 98 -6.85 -20.10 5.70
C SER A 98 -5.87 -19.02 5.30
N MET A 99 -5.87 -18.67 4.01
CA MET A 99 -4.98 -17.65 3.47
C MET A 99 -5.73 -16.61 2.65
N VAL A 100 -5.46 -15.33 2.93
CA VAL A 100 -5.82 -14.21 2.08
C VAL A 100 -4.62 -13.89 1.21
N PHE A 101 -4.78 -13.89 -0.09
CA PHE A 101 -3.70 -13.62 -1.05
C PHE A 101 -3.59 -12.13 -1.36
N GLN A 102 -2.41 -11.72 -1.81
CA GLN A 102 -2.05 -10.34 -2.09
C GLN A 102 -2.95 -9.66 -3.13
N ASP A 103 -3.29 -10.35 -4.21
CA ASP A 103 -4.18 -9.81 -5.27
C ASP A 103 -5.51 -10.57 -5.31
N PRO A 104 -6.62 -9.95 -4.86
CA PRO A 104 -7.94 -10.57 -4.94
C PRO A 104 -8.44 -10.77 -6.37
N THR A 105 -7.90 -10.05 -7.37
CA THR A 105 -8.29 -10.23 -8.79
C THR A 105 -7.77 -11.53 -9.38
N GLU A 106 -6.64 -12.02 -8.87
CA GLU A 106 -6.09 -13.32 -9.28
C GLU A 106 -6.77 -14.50 -8.58
N THR A 107 -7.40 -14.26 -7.42
CA THR A 107 -7.99 -15.31 -6.59
C THR A 107 -9.50 -15.47 -6.78
N LEU A 108 -10.21 -14.39 -7.10
CA LEU A 108 -11.63 -14.44 -7.38
C LEU A 108 -11.90 -14.90 -8.81
N ASN A 109 -12.80 -15.86 -8.97
CA ASN A 109 -13.21 -16.32 -10.29
C ASN A 109 -14.16 -15.29 -10.94
N PRO A 110 -13.79 -14.69 -12.10
CA PRO A 110 -14.57 -13.61 -12.71
C PRO A 110 -15.92 -14.05 -13.31
N VAL A 111 -16.18 -15.37 -13.43
CA VAL A 111 -17.42 -15.90 -14.03
C VAL A 111 -18.45 -16.35 -13.01
N PHE A 112 -18.14 -16.31 -11.70
CA PHE A 112 -19.04 -16.59 -10.60
C PHE A 112 -19.30 -15.31 -9.80
N ASP A 113 -20.52 -15.19 -9.27
CA ASP A 113 -20.81 -14.11 -8.32
C ASP A 113 -20.11 -14.35 -6.97
N ILE A 114 -20.04 -13.31 -6.15
CA ILE A 114 -19.34 -13.34 -4.86
C ILE A 114 -20.01 -14.31 -3.89
N GLY A 115 -21.35 -14.34 -3.88
CA GLY A 115 -22.11 -15.24 -3.02
C GLY A 115 -21.87 -16.71 -3.34
N GLU A 116 -21.78 -17.06 -4.63
CA GLU A 116 -21.43 -18.41 -5.06
C GLU A 116 -20.04 -18.82 -4.58
N GLN A 117 -19.05 -17.96 -4.69
CA GLN A 117 -17.67 -18.27 -4.28
C GLN A 117 -17.53 -18.44 -2.77
N ILE A 118 -18.21 -17.59 -1.97
CA ILE A 118 -18.22 -17.73 -0.50
C ILE A 118 -19.01 -18.99 -0.10
N ALA A 119 -20.15 -19.21 -0.71
CA ALA A 119 -21.01 -20.38 -0.45
C ALA A 119 -20.31 -21.70 -0.83
N GLU A 120 -19.51 -21.71 -1.90
CA GLU A 120 -18.69 -22.87 -2.29
C GLU A 120 -17.67 -23.19 -1.20
N SER A 121 -16.95 -22.19 -0.66
CA SER A 121 -16.00 -22.38 0.43
C SER A 121 -16.67 -22.96 1.68
N LEU A 122 -17.82 -22.41 2.08
CA LEU A 122 -18.62 -22.93 3.18
C LEU A 122 -19.02 -24.38 2.98
N LYS A 123 -19.50 -24.73 1.77
CA LYS A 123 -19.95 -26.08 1.43
C LYS A 123 -18.79 -27.08 1.42
N VAL A 124 -17.65 -26.70 0.83
CA VAL A 124 -16.46 -27.56 0.81
C VAL A 124 -16.01 -27.87 2.22
N HIS A 125 -16.02 -26.87 3.11
CA HIS A 125 -15.70 -27.05 4.52
C HIS A 125 -16.68 -28.03 5.22
N ASP A 126 -17.99 -27.77 5.12
CA ASP A 126 -19.01 -28.63 5.77
C ASP A 126 -19.01 -30.09 5.26
N GLN A 127 -18.44 -30.38 4.09
CA GLN A 127 -18.45 -31.68 3.44
C GLN A 127 -17.06 -32.33 3.26
N LEU A 128 -16.02 -31.81 3.92
CA LEU A 128 -14.63 -32.27 3.78
C LEU A 128 -14.47 -33.81 3.97
N ASP A 129 -15.32 -34.45 4.75
CA ASP A 129 -15.24 -35.89 5.02
C ASP A 129 -16.03 -36.78 4.04
N SER A 130 -16.91 -36.21 3.17
CA SER A 130 -17.91 -36.96 2.41
C SER A 130 -17.72 -37.05 0.90
N GLN A 131 -16.82 -36.26 0.28
CA GLN A 131 -16.75 -36.16 -1.18
C GLN A 131 -15.67 -37.01 -1.84
N SER A 132 -16.04 -37.75 -2.87
CA SER A 132 -15.13 -38.32 -3.84
C SER A 132 -14.79 -37.26 -4.92
N LEU A 133 -13.56 -37.33 -5.49
CA LEU A 133 -13.08 -36.43 -6.54
C LEU A 133 -14.02 -36.38 -7.77
N LEU A 134 -14.83 -37.40 -7.99
CA LEU A 134 -15.79 -37.51 -9.10
C LEU A 134 -17.06 -36.66 -8.88
N GLU A 135 -17.44 -36.41 -7.63
CA GLU A 135 -18.57 -35.52 -7.27
C GLU A 135 -18.18 -34.06 -7.43
N TYR A 136 -16.92 -33.70 -7.16
CA TYR A 136 -16.39 -32.35 -7.33
C TYR A 136 -16.34 -31.88 -8.79
N LEU A 137 -16.13 -32.78 -9.75
CA LEU A 137 -15.93 -32.45 -11.17
C LEU A 137 -17.23 -32.37 -12.00
N HIS A 138 -18.40 -32.79 -11.49
CA HIS A 138 -19.58 -33.02 -12.32
C HIS A 138 -20.92 -32.44 -11.79
N VAL A 139 -20.92 -31.66 -10.72
CA VAL A 139 -22.18 -31.15 -10.13
C VAL A 139 -22.12 -29.61 -10.05
N PRO A 140 -23.21 -28.90 -10.42
CA PRO A 140 -23.36 -27.51 -9.99
C PRO A 140 -23.13 -27.47 -8.48
N PRO A 141 -22.47 -26.42 -7.95
CA PRO A 141 -21.97 -26.41 -6.55
C PRO A 141 -23.05 -26.73 -5.52
N PHE A 142 -24.34 -26.64 -5.90
CA PHE A 142 -25.45 -26.90 -5.00
C PHE A 142 -26.44 -27.90 -5.59
N SER A 143 -26.76 -28.94 -4.83
CA SER A 143 -27.64 -30.04 -5.26
C SER A 143 -29.14 -29.64 -5.28
N SER A 144 -29.52 -28.57 -4.57
CA SER A 144 -30.91 -28.10 -4.52
C SER A 144 -31.00 -26.59 -4.27
N ARG A 145 -32.17 -25.99 -4.63
CA ARG A 145 -32.47 -24.57 -4.35
C ARG A 145 -32.52 -24.25 -2.85
N SER A 146 -32.87 -25.22 -1.99
CA SER A 146 -32.91 -25.05 -0.54
C SER A 146 -31.51 -25.01 0.06
N GLU A 147 -30.60 -25.85 -0.41
CA GLU A 147 -29.21 -25.88 -0.02
C GLU A 147 -28.51 -24.56 -0.43
N TRP A 148 -28.69 -24.12 -1.68
CA TRP A 148 -28.19 -22.82 -2.13
C TRP A 148 -28.66 -21.67 -1.24
N ARG A 149 -29.91 -21.63 -0.84
CA ARG A 149 -30.45 -20.57 0.01
C ARG A 149 -29.75 -20.52 1.38
N GLU A 150 -29.54 -21.68 1.99
CA GLU A 150 -28.86 -21.78 3.29
C GLU A 150 -27.43 -21.25 3.23
N TYR A 151 -26.63 -21.69 2.25
CA TYR A 151 -25.27 -21.20 2.09
C TYR A 151 -25.22 -19.74 1.67
N ARG A 152 -26.15 -19.25 0.87
CA ARG A 152 -26.28 -17.86 0.50
C ARG A 152 -26.56 -16.95 1.72
N GLU A 153 -27.41 -17.37 2.63
CA GLU A 153 -27.70 -16.65 3.89
C GLU A 153 -26.41 -16.57 4.74
N ARG A 154 -25.68 -17.66 4.90
CA ARG A 154 -24.37 -17.67 5.59
C ARG A 154 -23.31 -16.81 4.87
N ALA A 155 -23.30 -16.80 3.54
CA ALA A 155 -22.40 -15.93 2.76
C ALA A 155 -22.71 -14.44 3.01
N ILE A 156 -23.99 -14.05 3.05
CA ILE A 156 -24.43 -12.69 3.40
C ILE A 156 -23.94 -12.30 4.81
N GLU A 157 -24.06 -13.21 5.79
CA GLU A 157 -23.57 -12.96 7.15
C GLU A 157 -22.05 -12.75 7.18
N LEU A 158 -21.26 -13.55 6.44
CA LEU A 158 -19.82 -13.38 6.33
C LEU A 158 -19.44 -12.06 5.62
N MET A 159 -20.16 -11.71 4.55
CA MET A 159 -19.98 -10.42 3.88
C MET A 159 -20.25 -9.25 4.84
N ALA A 160 -21.26 -9.33 5.69
CA ALA A 160 -21.52 -8.33 6.73
C ALA A 160 -20.39 -8.29 7.78
N GLN A 161 -19.89 -9.44 8.22
CA GLN A 161 -18.79 -9.53 9.19
C GLN A 161 -17.50 -8.87 8.68
N VAL A 162 -17.17 -9.04 7.40
CA VAL A 162 -16.00 -8.37 6.79
C VAL A 162 -16.30 -6.92 6.36
N GLY A 163 -17.56 -6.45 6.54
CA GLY A 163 -17.99 -5.08 6.32
C GLY A 163 -18.30 -4.73 4.89
N ILE A 164 -18.82 -5.64 4.15
CA ILE A 164 -19.49 -5.31 2.89
C ILE A 164 -20.88 -4.77 3.23
N ALA A 165 -21.12 -3.49 2.90
CA ALA A 165 -22.43 -2.88 3.12
C ALA A 165 -23.48 -3.43 2.17
N ASN A 166 -24.73 -3.47 2.63
CA ASN A 166 -25.84 -4.00 1.87
C ASN A 166 -25.48 -5.35 1.22
N PRO A 167 -25.02 -6.33 2.00
CA PRO A 167 -24.51 -7.59 1.45
C PRO A 167 -25.58 -8.36 0.68
N GLU A 168 -26.87 -8.16 1.00
CA GLU A 168 -28.01 -8.74 0.30
C GLU A 168 -28.11 -8.29 -1.17
N ASP A 169 -27.75 -7.00 -1.44
CA ASP A 169 -27.77 -6.42 -2.78
C ASP A 169 -26.49 -6.79 -3.59
N ARG A 170 -25.41 -7.15 -2.87
CA ARG A 170 -24.08 -7.37 -3.49
C ARG A 170 -23.66 -8.83 -3.57
N VAL A 171 -24.42 -9.73 -2.95
CA VAL A 171 -24.11 -11.16 -2.96
C VAL A 171 -24.16 -11.77 -4.36
N ASP A 172 -25.00 -11.23 -5.24
CA ASP A 172 -25.13 -11.65 -6.63
C ASP A 172 -24.23 -10.82 -7.60
N ALA A 173 -23.37 -9.94 -7.06
CA ALA A 173 -22.43 -9.15 -7.86
C ALA A 173 -21.20 -9.97 -8.29
N TYR A 174 -20.71 -9.70 -9.49
CA TYR A 174 -19.49 -10.30 -10.00
C TYR A 174 -18.25 -9.53 -9.53
N PRO A 175 -17.05 -10.17 -9.49
CA PRO A 175 -15.83 -9.50 -9.04
C PRO A 175 -15.52 -8.18 -9.77
N HIS A 176 -15.81 -8.10 -11.07
CA HIS A 176 -15.55 -6.89 -11.87
C HIS A 176 -16.51 -5.72 -11.56
N GLU A 177 -17.64 -5.98 -10.91
CA GLU A 177 -18.61 -4.97 -10.47
C GLU A 177 -18.25 -4.36 -9.11
N LEU A 178 -17.26 -4.94 -8.41
CA LEU A 178 -16.81 -4.50 -7.10
C LEU A 178 -15.57 -3.61 -7.20
N SER A 179 -15.45 -2.65 -6.28
CA SER A 179 -14.21 -1.89 -6.08
C SER A 179 -13.08 -2.80 -5.53
N GLY A 180 -11.81 -2.35 -5.64
CA GLY A 180 -10.67 -3.09 -5.10
C GLY A 180 -10.84 -3.48 -3.63
N GLY A 181 -11.25 -2.52 -2.79
CA GLY A 181 -11.48 -2.78 -1.37
C GLY A 181 -12.63 -3.76 -1.09
N LEU A 182 -13.69 -3.76 -1.91
CA LEU A 182 -14.77 -4.74 -1.79
C LEU A 182 -14.34 -6.13 -2.24
N ARG A 183 -13.49 -6.25 -3.28
CA ARG A 183 -12.88 -7.54 -3.68
C ARG A 183 -11.99 -8.10 -2.57
N GLN A 184 -11.21 -7.25 -1.91
CA GLN A 184 -10.36 -7.66 -0.79
C GLN A 184 -11.20 -8.18 0.38
N ARG A 185 -12.29 -7.48 0.73
CA ARG A 185 -13.24 -7.94 1.75
C ARG A 185 -13.94 -9.25 1.36
N ALA A 186 -14.27 -9.44 0.08
CA ALA A 186 -14.82 -10.70 -0.42
C ALA A 186 -13.81 -11.85 -0.28
N GLY A 187 -12.54 -11.64 -0.65
CA GLY A 187 -11.46 -12.61 -0.41
C GLY A 187 -11.29 -12.96 1.07
N MET A 188 -11.40 -11.95 1.95
CA MET A 188 -11.41 -12.15 3.40
C MET A 188 -12.61 -12.99 3.85
N ALA A 189 -13.82 -12.73 3.32
CA ALA A 189 -15.02 -13.54 3.64
C ALA A 189 -14.84 -15.00 3.24
N ILE A 190 -14.23 -15.26 2.07
CA ILE A 190 -13.90 -16.61 1.61
C ILE A 190 -12.90 -17.28 2.57
N ALA A 191 -11.83 -16.57 2.97
CA ALA A 191 -10.84 -17.12 3.90
C ALA A 191 -11.43 -17.39 5.29
N LEU A 192 -12.39 -16.59 5.74
CA LEU A 192 -13.05 -16.75 7.04
C LEU A 192 -14.22 -17.73 7.04
N ALA A 193 -14.60 -18.26 5.88
CA ALA A 193 -15.71 -19.20 5.74
C ALA A 193 -15.52 -20.51 6.54
N SER A 194 -14.27 -20.95 6.69
CA SER A 194 -13.90 -22.17 7.43
C SER A 194 -13.70 -21.96 8.94
N ASP A 195 -13.86 -20.74 9.46
CA ASP A 195 -13.58 -20.41 10.88
C ASP A 195 -12.18 -20.88 11.35
N PRO A 196 -11.09 -20.50 10.65
CA PRO A 196 -9.78 -21.11 10.84
C PRO A 196 -9.14 -20.73 12.18
N ASP A 197 -8.28 -21.63 12.72
CA ASP A 197 -7.45 -21.35 13.89
C ASP A 197 -6.30 -20.40 13.55
N LEU A 198 -5.74 -20.51 12.32
CA LEU A 198 -4.69 -19.62 11.79
C LEU A 198 -5.16 -18.94 10.50
N LEU A 199 -5.13 -17.61 10.48
CA LEU A 199 -5.30 -16.81 9.28
C LEU A 199 -3.94 -16.28 8.80
N ILE A 200 -3.53 -16.64 7.59
CA ILE A 200 -2.38 -16.05 6.92
C ILE A 200 -2.91 -14.94 6.01
N ALA A 201 -2.52 -13.70 6.26
CA ALA A 201 -2.95 -12.54 5.50
C ALA A 201 -1.76 -11.92 4.76
N ASP A 202 -1.66 -12.20 3.45
CA ASP A 202 -0.57 -11.73 2.59
C ASP A 202 -0.94 -10.38 1.98
N GLU A 203 -0.39 -9.32 2.55
CA GLU A 203 -0.64 -7.91 2.20
C GLU A 203 -2.15 -7.55 2.11
N PRO A 204 -2.95 -7.82 3.15
CA PRO A 204 -4.41 -7.68 3.07
C PRO A 204 -4.89 -6.23 2.95
N THR A 205 -4.03 -5.25 3.19
CA THR A 205 -4.32 -3.82 3.18
C THR A 205 -3.78 -3.10 1.93
N THR A 206 -3.02 -3.78 1.08
CA THR A 206 -2.47 -3.19 -0.16
C THR A 206 -3.61 -2.72 -1.06
N ALA A 207 -3.49 -1.53 -1.62
CA ALA A 207 -4.50 -0.86 -2.44
C ALA A 207 -5.81 -0.48 -1.72
N LEU A 208 -5.84 -0.49 -0.37
CA LEU A 208 -6.91 0.08 0.43
C LEU A 208 -6.58 1.52 0.82
N ASP A 209 -7.60 2.38 0.86
CA ASP A 209 -7.46 3.68 1.50
C ASP A 209 -7.36 3.53 3.03
N VAL A 210 -6.82 4.56 3.69
CA VAL A 210 -6.50 4.53 5.12
C VAL A 210 -7.71 4.19 5.99
N THR A 211 -8.91 4.68 5.64
CA THR A 211 -10.14 4.41 6.40
C THR A 211 -10.60 2.96 6.25
N THR A 212 -10.54 2.42 5.05
CA THR A 212 -10.86 1.02 4.76
C THR A 212 -9.84 0.07 5.40
N GLN A 213 -8.54 0.45 5.39
CA GLN A 213 -7.46 -0.28 6.07
C GLN A 213 -7.73 -0.35 7.59
N ALA A 214 -7.98 0.80 8.25
CA ALA A 214 -8.27 0.84 9.68
C ALA A 214 -9.49 -0.03 10.06
N GLN A 215 -10.57 0.01 9.27
CA GLN A 215 -11.73 -0.84 9.47
C GLN A 215 -11.40 -2.34 9.36
N LEU A 216 -10.57 -2.74 8.39
CA LEU A 216 -10.14 -4.12 8.22
C LEU A 216 -9.32 -4.61 9.40
N LEU A 217 -8.33 -3.82 9.83
CA LEU A 217 -7.46 -4.15 10.97
C LEU A 217 -8.26 -4.29 12.27
N GLU A 218 -9.21 -3.40 12.53
CA GLU A 218 -10.10 -3.48 13.68
C GLU A 218 -10.94 -4.77 13.67
N ARG A 219 -11.40 -5.22 12.49
CA ARG A 219 -12.15 -6.49 12.35
C ARG A 219 -11.26 -7.71 12.61
N LEU A 220 -10.01 -7.69 12.11
CA LEU A 220 -9.02 -8.73 12.40
C LEU A 220 -8.74 -8.82 13.90
N ARG A 221 -8.53 -7.66 14.55
CA ARG A 221 -8.32 -7.57 16.01
C ARG A 221 -9.52 -8.10 16.80
N ARG A 222 -10.74 -7.72 16.42
CA ARG A 222 -11.98 -8.23 17.05
C ARG A 222 -12.13 -9.74 16.89
N ARG A 223 -11.82 -10.27 15.71
CA ARG A 223 -11.88 -11.71 15.48
C ARG A 223 -10.85 -12.46 16.32
N ASN A 224 -9.61 -11.99 16.34
CA ASN A 224 -8.57 -12.53 17.22
C ASN A 224 -9.04 -12.56 18.68
N ALA A 225 -9.52 -11.41 19.20
CA ALA A 225 -9.99 -11.30 20.60
C ALA A 225 -11.24 -12.16 20.91
N GLN A 226 -12.15 -12.34 19.97
CA GLN A 226 -13.41 -13.05 20.19
C GLN A 226 -13.34 -14.56 19.94
N ARG A 227 -12.52 -14.98 18.97
CA ARG A 227 -12.41 -16.38 18.51
C ARG A 227 -11.09 -17.03 18.85
N GLY A 228 -10.08 -16.25 19.25
CA GLY A 228 -8.71 -16.75 19.45
C GLY A 228 -7.99 -17.10 18.16
N THR A 229 -8.49 -16.65 16.99
CA THR A 229 -7.83 -16.89 15.69
C THR A 229 -6.43 -16.29 15.71
N ALA A 230 -5.39 -17.09 15.55
CA ALA A 230 -4.03 -16.61 15.35
C ALA A 230 -3.88 -15.98 13.97
N ILE A 231 -3.02 -14.97 13.82
CA ILE A 231 -2.86 -14.25 12.54
C ILE A 231 -1.37 -14.15 12.20
N LEU A 232 -0.99 -14.63 11.02
CA LEU A 232 0.29 -14.31 10.40
C LEU A 232 0.06 -13.22 9.36
N LEU A 233 0.41 -11.98 9.72
CA LEU A 233 0.20 -10.79 8.91
C LEU A 233 1.46 -10.45 8.12
N ILE A 234 1.40 -10.54 6.81
CA ILE A 234 2.48 -10.13 5.92
C ILE A 234 2.18 -8.72 5.43
N THR A 235 3.10 -7.81 5.64
CA THR A 235 2.96 -6.42 5.18
C THR A 235 4.34 -5.76 5.03
N HIS A 236 4.39 -4.71 4.25
CA HIS A 236 5.52 -3.79 4.19
C HIS A 236 5.26 -2.49 4.99
N ASP A 237 4.05 -2.33 5.53
CA ASP A 237 3.65 -1.18 6.35
C ASP A 237 3.92 -1.45 7.83
N LEU A 238 4.96 -0.78 8.37
CA LEU A 238 5.35 -0.92 9.79
C LEU A 238 4.37 -0.21 10.74
N GLY A 239 3.59 0.75 10.26
CA GLY A 239 2.50 1.35 11.03
C GLY A 239 1.39 0.34 11.30
N VAL A 240 1.02 -0.46 10.30
CA VAL A 240 0.06 -1.57 10.45
C VAL A 240 0.58 -2.59 11.47
N VAL A 241 1.88 -2.90 11.42
CA VAL A 241 2.50 -3.83 12.38
C VAL A 241 2.46 -3.26 13.80
N ALA A 242 2.80 -2.00 13.98
CA ALA A 242 2.75 -1.30 15.27
C ALA A 242 1.35 -1.32 15.89
N ASP A 243 0.33 -1.21 15.03
CA ASP A 243 -1.06 -1.14 15.45
C ASP A 243 -1.63 -2.50 15.90
N ILE A 244 -1.32 -3.63 15.22
CA ILE A 244 -2.06 -4.88 15.45
C ILE A 244 -1.18 -6.06 15.91
N CYS A 245 0.13 -6.07 15.64
CA CYS A 245 0.96 -7.26 15.88
C CYS A 245 1.53 -7.30 17.32
N ASP A 246 1.53 -8.49 17.92
CA ASP A 246 2.17 -8.74 19.21
C ASP A 246 3.69 -8.87 19.03
N ARG A 247 4.09 -9.52 17.94
CA ARG A 247 5.49 -9.84 17.63
C ARG A 247 5.79 -9.65 16.14
N VAL A 248 7.03 -9.34 15.83
CA VAL A 248 7.50 -9.07 14.46
C VAL A 248 8.65 -9.98 14.07
N VAL A 249 8.63 -10.45 12.84
CA VAL A 249 9.70 -11.17 12.16
C VAL A 249 10.15 -10.34 10.97
N VAL A 250 11.40 -9.88 10.98
CA VAL A 250 11.98 -9.05 9.92
C VAL A 250 12.78 -9.92 8.96
N MET A 251 12.36 -9.99 7.70
CA MET A 251 13.00 -10.78 6.64
C MET A 251 13.78 -9.92 5.65
N TYR A 252 14.92 -10.41 5.22
CA TYR A 252 15.71 -9.83 4.14
C TYR A 252 16.31 -10.92 3.26
N ALA A 253 16.12 -10.82 1.94
CA ALA A 253 16.71 -11.72 0.94
C ALA A 253 16.55 -13.22 1.25
N GLY A 254 15.41 -13.64 1.78
CA GLY A 254 15.08 -15.04 2.11
C GLY A 254 15.45 -15.48 3.52
N GLU A 255 16.06 -14.63 4.33
CA GLU A 255 16.53 -14.94 5.69
C GLU A 255 15.82 -14.10 6.74
N VAL A 256 15.77 -14.60 7.99
CA VAL A 256 15.29 -13.82 9.15
C VAL A 256 16.45 -13.05 9.75
N MET A 257 16.33 -11.72 9.79
CA MET A 257 17.35 -10.83 10.35
C MET A 257 17.16 -10.57 11.84
N GLU A 258 15.90 -10.35 12.23
CA GLU A 258 15.53 -10.02 13.60
C GLU A 258 14.12 -10.47 13.92
N THR A 259 13.87 -10.95 15.15
CA THR A 259 12.53 -11.23 15.68
C THR A 259 12.37 -10.63 17.08
N GLY A 260 11.15 -10.33 17.47
CA GLY A 260 10.87 -9.93 18.86
C GLY A 260 9.52 -9.24 19.02
N PRO A 261 9.17 -8.87 20.25
CA PRO A 261 8.00 -8.06 20.56
C PRO A 261 7.96 -6.76 19.71
N THR A 262 6.78 -6.36 19.28
CA THR A 262 6.61 -5.24 18.36
C THR A 262 7.20 -3.95 18.88
N ASP A 263 6.96 -3.61 20.15
CA ASP A 263 7.50 -2.43 20.81
C ASP A 263 9.04 -2.40 20.78
N ARG A 264 9.68 -3.54 21.10
CA ARG A 264 11.15 -3.65 21.06
C ARG A 264 11.71 -3.44 19.65
N ILE A 265 11.12 -4.09 18.64
CA ILE A 265 11.57 -3.96 17.24
C ILE A 265 11.46 -2.52 16.76
N LEU A 266 10.37 -1.83 17.13
CA LEU A 266 10.13 -0.45 16.68
C LEU A 266 10.97 0.58 17.43
N GLU A 267 11.15 0.42 18.77
CA GLU A 267 11.86 1.40 19.60
C GLU A 267 13.36 1.16 19.66
N SER A 268 13.78 -0.10 19.68
CA SER A 268 15.17 -0.50 19.91
C SER A 268 15.64 -1.65 19.00
N PRO A 269 15.58 -1.47 17.66
CA PRO A 269 16.03 -2.47 16.69
C PRO A 269 17.51 -2.82 16.90
N ARG A 270 17.85 -4.09 16.81
CA ARG A 270 19.21 -4.57 17.01
C ARG A 270 19.96 -4.83 15.71
N HIS A 271 19.26 -5.33 14.70
CA HIS A 271 19.88 -5.57 13.41
C HIS A 271 20.01 -4.25 12.59
N PRO A 272 21.18 -3.98 11.98
CA PRO A 272 21.38 -2.77 11.15
C PRO A 272 20.34 -2.59 10.04
N TYR A 273 19.86 -3.67 9.43
CA TYR A 273 18.80 -3.64 8.43
C TYR A 273 17.48 -3.16 9.02
N THR A 274 17.04 -3.72 10.17
CA THR A 274 15.80 -3.30 10.84
C THR A 274 15.84 -1.81 11.17
N LYS A 275 17.00 -1.34 11.69
CA LYS A 275 17.22 0.06 11.99
C LYS A 275 17.11 0.94 10.73
N ALA A 276 17.82 0.58 9.66
CA ALA A 276 17.80 1.32 8.41
C ALA A 276 16.39 1.33 7.77
N LEU A 277 15.64 0.22 7.86
CA LEU A 277 14.26 0.13 7.36
C LEU A 277 13.34 1.10 8.11
N LEU A 278 13.45 1.19 9.43
CA LEU A 278 12.68 2.12 10.26
C LEU A 278 13.07 3.59 10.02
N GLU A 279 14.35 3.87 9.79
CA GLU A 279 14.83 5.21 9.48
C GLU A 279 14.36 5.72 8.11
N CYS A 280 14.03 4.82 7.16
CA CYS A 280 13.46 5.19 5.87
C CYS A 280 12.00 5.69 5.95
N LEU A 281 11.31 5.53 7.08
CA LEU A 281 9.89 5.90 7.21
C LEU A 281 9.71 7.43 7.27
N PRO A 282 8.84 8.02 6.44
CA PRO A 282 8.58 9.46 6.44
C PRO A 282 8.16 9.99 7.82
N GLN A 283 7.43 9.19 8.61
CA GLN A 283 6.96 9.53 9.96
C GLN A 283 8.09 9.76 10.99
N ARG A 284 9.32 9.31 10.72
CA ARG A 284 10.48 9.45 11.60
C ARG A 284 11.40 10.61 11.22
N VAL A 285 11.06 11.34 10.20
CA VAL A 285 11.89 12.39 9.61
C VAL A 285 11.12 13.71 9.57
N ASP A 286 11.78 14.82 9.86
CA ASP A 286 11.16 16.14 9.78
C ASP A 286 10.63 16.42 8.39
N ARG A 287 9.46 17.06 8.28
CA ARG A 287 8.80 17.43 7.02
C ARG A 287 9.76 18.13 6.07
N GLY A 288 9.79 17.75 4.80
CA GLY A 288 10.61 18.35 3.76
C GLY A 288 12.13 18.08 3.88
N SER A 289 12.55 17.29 4.87
CA SER A 289 13.95 16.86 4.98
C SER A 289 14.24 15.72 4.02
N ARG A 290 15.52 15.54 3.65
CA ARG A 290 15.89 14.38 2.83
C ARG A 290 15.72 13.08 3.60
N LEU A 291 14.95 12.14 3.04
CA LEU A 291 14.71 10.84 3.66
C LEU A 291 15.99 9.98 3.66
N PRO A 292 16.31 9.30 4.76
CA PRO A 292 17.32 8.25 4.77
C PRO A 292 16.98 7.15 3.76
N THR A 293 18.00 6.59 3.13
CA THR A 293 17.83 5.53 2.12
C THR A 293 18.79 4.39 2.36
N ILE A 294 18.37 3.15 2.10
CA ILE A 294 19.25 2.01 2.10
C ILE A 294 19.92 1.91 0.72
N GLU A 295 21.22 2.20 0.64
CA GLU A 295 21.95 2.16 -0.61
C GLU A 295 22.04 0.76 -1.22
N GLY A 296 22.22 0.67 -2.53
CA GLY A 296 22.33 -0.59 -3.26
C GLY A 296 20.99 -1.25 -3.56
N SER A 297 21.03 -2.48 -3.99
CA SER A 297 19.86 -3.33 -4.27
C SER A 297 19.90 -4.60 -3.44
N VAL A 298 18.73 -5.19 -3.21
CA VAL A 298 18.63 -6.54 -2.62
C VAL A 298 19.42 -7.50 -3.51
N PRO A 299 20.31 -8.33 -2.94
CA PRO A 299 21.09 -9.27 -3.75
C PRO A 299 20.16 -10.28 -4.43
N GLU A 300 20.51 -10.64 -5.67
CA GLU A 300 19.76 -11.64 -6.42
C GLU A 300 19.79 -12.98 -5.66
N PRO A 301 18.67 -13.68 -5.53
CA PRO A 301 18.58 -14.93 -4.77
C PRO A 301 19.14 -16.13 -5.54
N THR A 302 20.29 -15.95 -6.22
CA THR A 302 20.96 -16.98 -7.04
C THR A 302 22.27 -17.43 -6.41
N GLY A 303 22.54 -18.75 -6.41
CA GLY A 303 23.76 -19.35 -5.88
C GLY A 303 23.76 -19.56 -4.36
N ASP A 304 24.72 -20.36 -3.87
CA ASP A 304 24.95 -20.56 -2.44
C ASP A 304 25.61 -19.31 -1.85
N ARG A 305 24.98 -18.73 -0.83
CA ARG A 305 25.47 -17.55 -0.15
C ARG A 305 26.27 -17.94 1.09
N THR A 306 27.30 -17.16 1.39
CA THR A 306 28.05 -17.21 2.63
C THR A 306 28.01 -15.86 3.30
N GLY A 307 27.94 -15.81 4.61
CA GLY A 307 27.87 -14.56 5.37
C GLY A 307 26.46 -13.98 5.44
N CYS A 308 26.37 -12.75 5.93
CA CYS A 308 25.12 -12.01 6.08
C CYS A 308 24.66 -11.45 4.73
N SER A 309 23.42 -11.75 4.34
CA SER A 309 22.83 -11.26 3.08
C SER A 309 22.74 -9.74 3.00
N PHE A 310 22.69 -9.06 4.15
CA PHE A 310 22.69 -7.60 4.23
C PHE A 310 24.09 -6.97 4.19
N ALA A 311 25.17 -7.76 4.35
CA ALA A 311 26.53 -7.24 4.41
C ALA A 311 26.93 -6.28 3.24
N PRO A 312 26.50 -6.48 1.98
CA PRO A 312 26.80 -5.57 0.88
C PRO A 312 26.21 -4.15 1.04
N ARG A 313 25.16 -4.00 1.86
CA ARG A 313 24.43 -2.75 2.11
C ARG A 313 24.61 -2.23 3.55
N CYS A 314 25.32 -2.97 4.38
CA CYS A 314 25.51 -2.66 5.79
C CYS A 314 26.74 -1.74 5.97
N ASP A 315 26.54 -0.55 6.55
CA ASP A 315 27.60 0.41 6.89
C ASP A 315 28.54 -0.11 8.00
N ARG A 316 28.12 -1.13 8.74
CA ARG A 316 28.87 -1.79 9.82
C ARG A 316 29.46 -3.14 9.42
N ALA A 317 29.37 -3.53 8.14
CA ALA A 317 29.84 -4.84 7.70
C ALA A 317 31.35 -5.01 7.93
N THR A 318 31.72 -6.07 8.64
CA THR A 318 33.08 -6.54 8.80
C THR A 318 33.40 -7.67 7.82
N ASP A 319 34.68 -8.10 7.75
CA ASP A 319 35.05 -9.26 6.93
C ASP A 319 34.35 -10.54 7.43
N ALA A 320 34.12 -10.66 8.74
CA ALA A 320 33.36 -11.78 9.31
C ALA A 320 31.89 -11.81 8.85
N CYS A 321 31.29 -10.67 8.48
CA CYS A 321 29.95 -10.62 7.94
C CYS A 321 29.87 -11.06 6.46
N ARG A 322 31.02 -11.12 5.76
CA ARG A 322 31.07 -11.45 4.32
C ARG A 322 31.33 -12.91 4.05
N ASP A 323 32.11 -13.53 4.93
CA ASP A 323 32.56 -14.91 4.76
C ASP A 323 32.33 -15.68 6.08
N GLY A 324 31.42 -16.64 6.10
CA GLY A 324 31.19 -17.49 7.26
C GLY A 324 29.75 -17.65 7.66
N GLU A 325 29.50 -18.44 8.67
CA GLU A 325 28.20 -18.68 9.26
C GLU A 325 27.89 -17.55 10.25
N ILE A 326 26.76 -16.85 10.07
CA ILE A 326 26.34 -15.75 10.94
C ILE A 326 25.57 -16.32 12.13
N PRO A 327 25.98 -16.03 13.38
CA PRO A 327 25.26 -16.53 14.53
C PRO A 327 23.91 -15.84 14.71
N THR A 328 22.90 -16.64 15.06
CA THR A 328 21.63 -16.14 15.60
C THR A 328 21.75 -16.10 17.11
N VAL A 329 21.56 -14.95 17.72
CA VAL A 329 21.67 -14.69 19.15
C VAL A 329 20.28 -14.55 19.74
N ASP A 330 19.99 -15.29 20.79
CA ASP A 330 18.80 -15.12 21.61
C ASP A 330 18.99 -13.89 22.53
N LEU A 331 18.06 -12.95 22.49
CA LEU A 331 18.13 -11.73 23.27
C LEU A 331 17.57 -11.89 24.70
N GLY A 332 17.00 -13.06 25.01
CA GLY A 332 16.52 -13.42 26.36
C GLY A 332 15.20 -12.73 26.77
N ASP A 333 14.60 -12.00 25.86
CA ASP A 333 13.29 -11.35 26.01
C ASP A 333 12.28 -12.00 25.04
N ASP A 334 11.21 -12.52 25.54
CA ASP A 334 10.06 -13.13 24.86
C ASP A 334 10.25 -13.47 23.37
N ARG A 335 11.14 -14.43 23.06
CA ARG A 335 11.47 -14.92 21.70
C ARG A 335 12.18 -13.90 20.79
N GLY A 336 12.88 -12.92 21.38
CA GLY A 336 13.72 -12.00 20.64
C GLY A 336 14.98 -12.69 20.14
N THR A 337 15.23 -12.66 18.81
CA THR A 337 16.46 -13.15 18.20
C THR A 337 17.02 -12.13 17.19
N VAL A 338 18.34 -12.15 17.01
CA VAL A 338 19.01 -11.36 15.97
C VAL A 338 20.07 -12.19 15.29
N THR A 339 20.09 -12.16 13.95
CA THR A 339 21.09 -12.84 13.12
C THR A 339 22.10 -11.81 12.62
N CYS A 340 23.17 -11.58 13.41
CA CYS A 340 24.15 -10.53 13.11
C CYS A 340 25.57 -10.97 13.51
N GLY A 341 26.56 -10.69 12.66
CA GLY A 341 27.97 -10.99 12.95
C GLY A 341 28.59 -10.14 14.06
N GLU A 342 27.98 -8.98 14.40
CA GLU A 342 28.40 -8.10 15.49
C GLU A 342 27.64 -8.33 16.82
N SER A 343 26.99 -9.47 16.98
CA SER A 343 26.17 -9.81 18.15
C SER A 343 26.90 -9.66 19.50
N SER A 344 28.21 -9.93 19.55
CA SER A 344 29.03 -9.71 20.76
C SER A 344 29.13 -8.25 21.22
N ALA A 345 29.01 -7.30 20.30
CA ALA A 345 28.92 -5.88 20.62
C ALA A 345 27.51 -5.46 21.14
N LEU A 346 26.47 -6.19 20.74
CA LEU A 346 25.09 -5.99 21.19
C LEU A 346 24.90 -6.46 22.65
N GLU A 347 25.52 -7.56 23.07
CA GLU A 347 25.48 -8.04 24.45
C GLU A 347 26.17 -7.09 25.44
N SER A 348 27.26 -6.41 25.03
CA SER A 348 27.99 -5.50 25.90
C SER A 348 27.23 -4.19 26.21
N HIS A 349 26.25 -3.79 25.40
CA HIS A 349 25.39 -2.63 25.63
C HIS A 349 24.23 -2.95 26.59
N ALA A 350 23.66 -4.14 26.50
CA ALA A 350 22.60 -4.58 27.41
C ALA A 350 23.11 -4.71 28.85
N ALA A 351 24.37 -5.15 29.02
CA ALA A 351 25.01 -5.22 30.36
C ALA A 351 25.38 -3.86 30.96
N ARG A 352 25.49 -2.80 30.15
CA ARG A 352 25.82 -1.43 30.65
C ARG A 352 24.64 -0.55 30.95
N SER A 353 23.44 -0.85 30.46
CA SER A 353 22.22 -0.10 30.77
C SER A 353 21.58 -0.46 32.11
N GLY A 354 22.05 -1.53 32.78
CA GLY A 354 21.56 -1.99 34.10
C GLY A 354 22.18 -1.32 35.32
N THR A 355 23.22 -0.45 35.19
CA THR A 355 23.87 0.21 36.30
C THR A 355 24.28 1.64 35.96
N ALA A 356 23.33 2.54 35.84
CA ALA A 356 23.60 3.97 35.91
C ALA A 356 22.72 4.57 37.01
N THR A 357 23.24 4.51 38.24
CA THR A 357 22.82 5.38 39.31
C THR A 357 23.21 6.83 38.98
N SER A 358 22.24 7.70 39.19
CA SER A 358 22.35 9.16 39.21
C SER A 358 23.63 9.68 39.85
N ASP A 359 24.40 10.48 39.11
CA ASP A 359 24.99 11.73 39.62
C ASP A 359 25.79 12.43 38.49
N GLY A 360 25.51 13.70 38.28
CA GLY A 360 26.36 14.57 37.47
C GLY A 360 25.65 15.30 36.34
N ALA A 361 24.98 16.41 36.64
CA ALA A 361 24.59 17.38 35.63
C ALA A 361 25.83 18.07 35.02
N PRO A 362 25.96 18.21 33.70
CA PRO A 362 26.85 19.19 33.12
C PRO A 362 26.14 20.51 32.82
N GLU A 363 26.88 21.57 33.12
CA GLU A 363 26.53 22.97 33.00
C GLU A 363 26.12 23.36 31.56
N SER A 364 25.18 24.29 31.51
CA SER A 364 24.69 25.00 30.36
C SER A 364 25.79 25.66 29.53
N GLY A 365 26.08 25.11 28.36
CA GLY A 365 26.79 25.78 27.29
C GLY A 365 25.79 26.53 26.40
N SER A 366 25.91 27.84 26.35
CA SER A 366 25.19 28.80 25.53
C SER A 366 25.29 28.39 24.03
N ALA A 367 24.19 27.90 23.47
CA ALA A 367 24.05 27.73 22.03
C ALA A 367 23.58 29.06 21.44
N THR A 368 24.45 29.61 20.61
CA THR A 368 24.15 30.70 19.70
C THR A 368 23.01 30.35 18.80
N THR A 369 21.95 31.16 18.86
CA THR A 369 20.84 31.15 17.92
C THR A 369 21.35 31.42 16.51
N GLY A 370 21.53 30.36 15.72
CA GLY A 370 21.63 30.42 14.26
C GLY A 370 20.22 30.60 13.70
N SER A 371 19.96 31.78 13.13
CA SER A 371 18.74 32.07 12.38
C SER A 371 18.56 31.04 11.28
N ALA A 372 17.40 30.41 11.23
CA ALA A 372 16.95 29.64 10.08
C ALA A 372 16.98 30.54 8.83
N PRO A 373 17.40 30.05 7.67
CA PRO A 373 17.23 30.77 6.42
C PRO A 373 15.74 30.69 6.03
N GLY A 374 14.96 31.60 6.56
CA GLY A 374 13.66 31.93 6.01
C GLY A 374 13.86 32.78 4.76
N GLY A 375 13.45 32.25 3.63
CA GLY A 375 13.44 32.98 2.36
C GLY A 375 13.65 31.99 1.20
N GLY A 376 12.64 31.14 0.95
CA GLY A 376 12.49 30.55 -0.38
C GLY A 376 12.36 31.67 -1.42
N PRO A 377 12.77 31.47 -2.69
CA PRO A 377 12.60 32.44 -3.75
C PRO A 377 11.12 32.88 -3.81
N ASP A 378 10.92 34.17 -4.07
CA ASP A 378 9.61 34.81 -4.22
C ASP A 378 8.89 34.09 -5.37
N ARG A 379 8.15 33.01 -5.04
CA ARG A 379 7.42 32.18 -6.01
C ARG A 379 6.30 33.09 -6.56
N SER A 380 6.17 33.14 -7.87
CA SER A 380 5.09 33.85 -8.58
C SER A 380 3.76 33.61 -7.85
N THR A 381 3.07 34.66 -7.47
CA THR A 381 1.76 34.56 -6.80
C THR A 381 0.64 34.14 -7.75
N SER A 382 0.91 34.07 -9.07
CA SER A 382 -0.06 33.66 -10.08
C SER A 382 -0.15 32.12 -10.12
N PRO A 383 -1.36 31.55 -10.15
CA PRO A 383 -1.56 30.13 -10.32
C PRO A 383 -1.10 29.67 -11.71
N LEU A 384 -0.38 28.53 -11.76
CA LEU A 384 0.01 27.89 -13.03
C LEU A 384 -1.14 27.04 -13.59
N VAL A 385 -1.89 26.38 -12.70
CA VAL A 385 -3.10 25.61 -13.06
C VAL A 385 -4.28 26.17 -12.29
N GLU A 386 -5.39 26.38 -12.98
CA GLU A 386 -6.66 26.83 -12.42
C GLU A 386 -7.81 25.92 -12.88
N LEU A 387 -8.61 25.48 -11.95
CA LEU A 387 -9.87 24.79 -12.17
C LEU A 387 -10.98 25.67 -11.61
N GLU A 388 -11.94 26.08 -12.45
CA GLU A 388 -13.06 26.96 -12.09
C GLU A 388 -14.38 26.24 -12.32
N GLY A 389 -15.12 25.90 -11.25
CA GLY A 389 -16.43 25.24 -11.29
C GLY A 389 -16.42 23.91 -12.05
N VAL A 390 -15.30 23.15 -11.96
CA VAL A 390 -15.10 21.97 -12.78
C VAL A 390 -15.94 20.81 -12.28
N SER A 391 -16.80 20.26 -13.17
CA SER A 391 -17.57 19.06 -12.88
C SER A 391 -17.40 18.02 -13.99
N ARG A 392 -17.43 16.73 -13.60
CA ARG A 392 -17.46 15.60 -14.52
C ARG A 392 -18.53 14.60 -14.11
N ARG A 393 -19.45 14.35 -15.04
CA ARG A 393 -20.57 13.42 -14.84
C ARG A 393 -20.57 12.37 -15.93
N TYR A 394 -20.80 11.10 -15.56
CA TYR A 394 -20.90 9.99 -16.47
C TYR A 394 -22.34 9.46 -16.47
N SER A 395 -22.95 9.30 -17.63
CA SER A 395 -24.26 8.65 -17.78
C SER A 395 -24.06 7.12 -17.72
N LEU A 396 -24.81 6.44 -16.83
CA LEU A 396 -24.77 4.99 -16.68
C LEU A 396 -25.80 4.27 -17.56
N ALA A 397 -26.58 5.01 -18.35
CA ALA A 397 -27.59 4.44 -19.25
C ALA A 397 -26.93 3.59 -20.35
N ASN A 398 -27.19 2.27 -20.32
CA ASN A 398 -26.61 1.28 -21.24
C ASN A 398 -27.27 1.26 -22.64
N GLY A 399 -28.32 2.07 -22.90
CA GLY A 399 -28.99 2.05 -24.18
C GLY A 399 -29.87 3.28 -24.49
N PRO A 400 -30.23 3.49 -25.77
CA PRO A 400 -31.07 4.62 -26.17
C PRO A 400 -32.51 4.56 -25.59
N ILE A 401 -32.97 3.39 -25.15
CA ILE A 401 -34.29 3.19 -24.57
C ILE A 401 -34.31 3.66 -23.11
N GLU A 402 -33.26 3.40 -22.34
CA GLU A 402 -33.14 3.86 -20.94
C GLU A 402 -33.03 5.39 -20.88
N ARG A 403 -32.27 6.00 -21.82
CA ARG A 403 -32.21 7.46 -21.98
C ARG A 403 -33.58 8.09 -22.30
N LEU A 404 -34.43 7.37 -23.05
CA LEU A 404 -35.76 7.85 -23.42
C LEU A 404 -36.78 7.71 -22.27
N LEU A 405 -36.55 6.73 -21.36
CA LEU A 405 -37.43 6.47 -20.20
C LEU A 405 -37.09 7.34 -18.98
N GLY A 406 -36.02 8.17 -19.04
CA GLY A 406 -35.66 9.10 -17.97
C GLY A 406 -35.07 8.45 -16.72
N THR A 407 -34.61 7.19 -16.80
CA THR A 407 -33.81 6.53 -15.76
C THR A 407 -32.32 6.82 -16.03
N ASP A 408 -31.98 8.10 -16.09
CA ASP A 408 -30.63 8.54 -16.42
C ASP A 408 -29.83 8.65 -15.09
N ASP A 409 -29.45 7.49 -14.53
CA ASP A 409 -28.53 7.46 -13.40
C ASP A 409 -27.19 8.05 -13.81
N THR A 410 -26.79 9.12 -13.12
CA THR A 410 -25.62 9.89 -13.43
C THR A 410 -24.60 9.77 -12.31
N LEU A 411 -23.44 9.20 -12.61
CA LEU A 411 -22.30 9.16 -11.69
C LEU A 411 -21.65 10.56 -11.65
N ARG A 412 -21.61 11.19 -10.47
CA ARG A 412 -20.90 12.44 -10.22
C ARG A 412 -19.48 12.15 -9.75
N ALA A 413 -18.54 12.12 -10.69
CA ALA A 413 -17.15 11.80 -10.36
C ALA A 413 -16.38 13.00 -9.81
N VAL A 414 -16.68 14.20 -10.35
CA VAL A 414 -16.18 15.51 -9.88
C VAL A 414 -17.36 16.47 -9.92
N ASP A 415 -17.59 17.24 -8.87
CA ASP A 415 -18.74 18.14 -8.76
C ASP A 415 -18.31 19.50 -8.18
N ASP A 416 -18.37 20.55 -9.00
CA ASP A 416 -18.12 21.96 -8.67
C ASP A 416 -16.77 22.23 -7.96
N VAL A 417 -15.67 21.78 -8.57
CA VAL A 417 -14.33 21.90 -8.01
C VAL A 417 -13.65 23.20 -8.47
N ASP A 418 -13.25 24.02 -7.47
CA ASP A 418 -12.38 25.18 -7.62
C ASP A 418 -11.02 24.88 -6.98
N LEU A 419 -9.95 24.84 -7.79
CA LEU A 419 -8.61 24.48 -7.34
C LEU A 419 -7.54 25.26 -8.10
N GLU A 420 -6.52 25.72 -7.38
CA GLU A 420 -5.36 26.41 -7.95
C GLU A 420 -4.08 25.68 -7.55
N ILE A 421 -3.16 25.54 -8.51
CA ILE A 421 -1.81 25.03 -8.28
C ILE A 421 -0.81 26.11 -8.69
N ARG A 422 0.11 26.46 -7.78
CA ARG A 422 1.11 27.50 -8.00
C ARG A 422 2.37 26.92 -8.62
N ALA A 423 3.08 27.74 -9.39
CA ALA A 423 4.35 27.31 -9.99
C ALA A 423 5.37 26.86 -8.91
N GLY A 424 5.98 25.71 -9.14
CA GLY A 424 7.00 25.12 -8.28
C GLY A 424 6.47 24.53 -6.95
N GLU A 425 5.13 24.50 -6.70
CA GLU A 425 4.58 23.84 -5.51
C GLU A 425 4.28 22.35 -5.75
N THR A 426 4.27 21.58 -4.68
CA THR A 426 3.64 20.27 -4.63
C THR A 426 2.27 20.40 -3.98
N LEU A 427 1.20 20.32 -4.78
CA LEU A 427 -0.16 20.20 -4.28
C LEU A 427 -0.53 18.72 -4.18
N ALA A 428 -0.77 18.22 -2.98
CA ALA A 428 -1.28 16.86 -2.79
C ALA A 428 -2.80 16.82 -2.87
N LEU A 429 -3.34 15.81 -3.59
CA LEU A 429 -4.77 15.51 -3.64
C LEU A 429 -5.02 14.18 -2.95
N VAL A 430 -5.73 14.22 -1.82
CA VAL A 430 -5.98 13.06 -0.96
C VAL A 430 -7.47 12.79 -0.77
N GLY A 431 -7.81 11.58 -0.32
CA GLY A 431 -9.18 11.15 -0.04
C GLY A 431 -9.36 9.66 -0.30
N GLU A 432 -10.51 9.12 0.07
CA GLU A 432 -10.85 7.70 -0.09
C GLU A 432 -10.80 7.24 -1.54
N SER A 433 -10.58 5.93 -1.75
CA SER A 433 -10.57 5.33 -3.10
C SER A 433 -11.89 5.60 -3.83
N GLY A 434 -11.82 6.04 -5.10
CA GLY A 434 -12.99 6.38 -5.93
C GLY A 434 -13.72 7.67 -5.54
N CYS A 435 -13.11 8.60 -4.77
CA CYS A 435 -13.70 9.92 -4.49
C CYS A 435 -13.57 10.92 -5.65
N GLY A 436 -12.87 10.57 -6.76
CA GLY A 436 -12.75 11.41 -7.95
C GLY A 436 -11.34 11.90 -8.28
N LYS A 437 -10.30 11.55 -7.51
CA LYS A 437 -8.91 12.02 -7.69
C LYS A 437 -8.35 11.78 -9.09
N SER A 438 -8.38 10.53 -9.56
CA SER A 438 -7.85 10.17 -10.89
C SER A 438 -8.71 10.77 -12.02
N THR A 439 -10.01 11.02 -11.78
CA THR A 439 -10.86 11.77 -12.73
C THR A 439 -10.42 13.22 -12.82
N LEU A 440 -10.12 13.87 -11.68
CA LEU A 440 -9.61 15.25 -11.67
C LEU A 440 -8.25 15.34 -12.39
N ALA A 441 -7.36 14.37 -12.16
CA ALA A 441 -6.11 14.23 -12.91
C ALA A 441 -6.35 14.10 -14.42
N SER A 442 -7.32 13.28 -14.84
CA SER A 442 -7.67 13.07 -16.24
C SER A 442 -8.23 14.34 -16.91
N LEU A 443 -8.95 15.18 -16.16
CA LEU A 443 -9.43 16.48 -16.62
C LEU A 443 -8.27 17.46 -16.85
N LEU A 444 -7.31 17.52 -15.92
CA LEU A 444 -6.13 18.38 -16.05
C LEU A 444 -5.26 17.94 -17.23
N THR A 445 -5.03 16.64 -17.38
CA THR A 445 -4.20 16.09 -18.47
C THR A 445 -4.89 16.12 -19.83
N GLY A 446 -6.21 16.39 -19.89
CA GLY A 446 -7.01 16.40 -21.10
C GLY A 446 -7.37 15.00 -21.63
N LEU A 447 -7.16 13.95 -20.86
CA LEU A 447 -7.66 12.61 -21.16
C LEU A 447 -9.18 12.55 -21.08
N GLU A 448 -9.76 13.41 -20.25
CA GLU A 448 -11.20 13.61 -20.09
C GLU A 448 -11.57 15.09 -20.28
N THR A 449 -12.83 15.37 -20.65
CA THR A 449 -13.39 16.74 -20.71
C THR A 449 -14.29 17.01 -19.54
N PRO A 450 -14.27 18.22 -18.97
CA PRO A 450 -15.26 18.62 -17.98
C PRO A 450 -16.66 18.66 -18.61
N THR A 451 -17.67 18.29 -17.82
CA THR A 451 -19.07 18.46 -18.20
C THR A 451 -19.47 19.94 -18.09
N THR A 452 -18.96 20.61 -17.05
CA THR A 452 -19.09 22.06 -16.81
C THR A 452 -17.78 22.59 -16.23
N GLY A 453 -17.59 23.90 -16.26
CA GLY A 453 -16.39 24.56 -15.74
C GLY A 453 -15.26 24.65 -16.75
N THR A 454 -14.13 25.18 -16.31
CA THR A 454 -12.98 25.46 -17.16
C THR A 454 -11.70 25.04 -16.47
N VAL A 455 -10.78 24.39 -17.21
CA VAL A 455 -9.40 24.13 -16.79
C VAL A 455 -8.48 25.06 -17.55
N ARG A 456 -7.57 25.75 -16.85
CA ARG A 456 -6.55 26.63 -17.44
C ARG A 456 -5.16 26.18 -17.04
N ILE A 457 -4.21 26.28 -17.96
CA ILE A 457 -2.78 26.09 -17.72
C ILE A 457 -2.08 27.34 -18.22
N ASP A 458 -1.30 27.98 -17.37
CA ASP A 458 -0.67 29.29 -17.64
C ASP A 458 -1.67 30.32 -18.20
N GLY A 459 -2.85 30.42 -17.56
CA GLY A 459 -3.96 31.30 -17.95
C GLY A 459 -4.68 30.91 -19.24
N THR A 460 -4.21 29.88 -19.97
CA THR A 460 -4.80 29.43 -21.23
C THR A 460 -5.85 28.35 -20.98
N PRO A 461 -7.12 28.49 -21.39
CA PRO A 461 -8.12 27.45 -21.29
C PRO A 461 -7.71 26.22 -22.11
N VAL A 462 -7.75 25.04 -21.50
CA VAL A 462 -7.36 23.77 -22.15
C VAL A 462 -8.55 22.82 -22.28
N GLY A 463 -8.71 22.27 -23.47
CA GLY A 463 -9.71 21.22 -23.76
C GLY A 463 -9.14 19.81 -23.65
N THR A 464 -9.66 18.90 -24.48
CA THR A 464 -9.11 17.55 -24.59
C THR A 464 -7.68 17.56 -25.12
N ALA A 465 -6.93 16.46 -24.92
CA ALA A 465 -5.62 16.28 -25.51
C ALA A 465 -5.64 16.42 -27.06
N ALA A 466 -6.77 16.13 -27.71
CA ALA A 466 -6.94 16.28 -29.15
C ALA A 466 -7.08 17.76 -29.59
N ASP A 467 -7.53 18.62 -28.68
CA ASP A 467 -7.75 20.07 -28.95
C ASP A 467 -6.51 20.90 -28.59
N ARG A 468 -5.55 20.32 -27.85
CA ARG A 468 -4.31 20.99 -27.41
C ARG A 468 -3.27 20.98 -28.52
N ASP A 469 -2.53 22.05 -28.66
CA ASP A 469 -1.36 22.08 -29.52
C ASP A 469 -0.18 21.28 -28.92
N ALA A 470 0.88 21.09 -29.71
CA ALA A 470 2.03 20.29 -29.29
C ALA A 470 2.79 20.91 -28.10
N GLU A 471 2.74 22.23 -27.93
CA GLU A 471 3.39 22.94 -26.85
C GLU A 471 2.64 22.71 -25.54
N THR A 472 1.33 22.92 -25.52
CA THR A 472 0.46 22.64 -24.37
C THR A 472 0.49 21.15 -23.95
N LEU A 473 0.58 20.23 -24.92
CA LEU A 473 0.71 18.80 -24.63
C LEU A 473 2.08 18.44 -24.02
N ALA A 474 3.14 19.13 -24.44
CA ALA A 474 4.48 18.91 -23.91
C ALA A 474 4.64 19.49 -22.49
N ASP A 475 3.82 20.46 -22.11
CA ASP A 475 3.89 21.19 -20.84
C ASP A 475 3.29 20.41 -19.65
N VAL A 476 2.59 19.28 -19.90
CA VAL A 476 1.99 18.43 -18.88
C VAL A 476 2.54 17.01 -18.96
N GLY A 477 3.32 16.62 -17.96
CA GLY A 477 3.77 15.25 -17.78
C GLY A 477 2.79 14.43 -16.94
N VAL A 478 2.69 13.11 -17.20
CA VAL A 478 1.81 12.21 -16.44
C VAL A 478 2.54 10.93 -16.06
N VAL A 479 2.46 10.59 -14.78
CA VAL A 479 2.84 9.27 -14.22
C VAL A 479 1.55 8.61 -13.75
N PHE A 480 1.19 7.48 -14.37
CA PHE A 480 -0.02 6.74 -14.06
C PHE A 480 0.17 5.80 -12.87
N GLN A 481 -0.94 5.45 -12.19
CA GLN A 481 -1.01 4.61 -11.01
C GLN A 481 -0.32 3.23 -11.18
N ASP A 482 -0.47 2.59 -12.36
CA ASP A 482 0.24 1.36 -12.70
C ASP A 482 1.29 1.65 -13.79
N PRO A 483 2.57 1.77 -13.41
CA PRO A 483 3.63 2.07 -14.35
C PRO A 483 3.88 0.92 -15.35
N ARG A 484 3.60 -0.33 -14.97
CA ARG A 484 3.77 -1.50 -15.86
C ARG A 484 2.77 -1.50 -16.99
N SER A 485 1.51 -1.20 -16.72
CA SER A 485 0.46 -1.09 -17.75
C SER A 485 0.63 0.14 -18.63
N SER A 486 1.25 1.21 -18.11
CA SER A 486 1.49 2.45 -18.83
C SER A 486 2.66 2.39 -19.82
N LEU A 487 3.57 1.43 -19.65
CA LEU A 487 4.72 1.20 -20.51
C LEU A 487 4.45 0.08 -21.50
N ASN A 488 4.77 0.30 -22.78
CA ASN A 488 4.66 -0.75 -23.77
C ASN A 488 5.70 -1.87 -23.50
N PRO A 489 5.28 -3.11 -23.15
CA PRO A 489 6.20 -4.19 -22.77
C PRO A 489 7.14 -4.66 -23.88
N ARG A 490 6.87 -4.25 -25.14
CA ARG A 490 7.67 -4.59 -26.31
C ARG A 490 8.75 -3.56 -26.64
N LEU A 491 8.78 -2.45 -25.92
CA LEU A 491 9.79 -1.40 -26.08
C LEU A 491 10.85 -1.52 -24.99
N THR A 492 12.10 -1.28 -25.37
CA THR A 492 13.17 -1.08 -24.39
C THR A 492 12.98 0.25 -23.65
N VAL A 493 13.60 0.40 -22.48
CA VAL A 493 13.58 1.62 -21.68
C VAL A 493 13.97 2.86 -22.50
N GLU A 494 15.07 2.79 -23.29
CA GLU A 494 15.49 3.88 -24.19
C GLU A 494 14.36 4.32 -25.14
N ARG A 495 13.63 3.34 -25.68
CA ARG A 495 12.53 3.63 -26.62
C ARG A 495 11.29 4.15 -25.92
N ALA A 496 10.99 3.65 -24.72
CA ALA A 496 9.83 4.08 -23.93
C ALA A 496 10.00 5.55 -23.45
N ILE A 497 11.18 5.91 -22.91
CA ILE A 497 11.49 7.30 -22.53
C ILE A 497 11.60 8.19 -23.78
N GLY A 498 12.15 7.68 -24.87
CA GLY A 498 12.31 8.42 -26.13
C GLY A 498 11.04 8.57 -26.97
N GLU A 499 9.91 7.98 -26.58
CA GLU A 499 8.65 8.02 -27.32
C GLU A 499 8.07 9.44 -27.45
N PRO A 500 7.89 10.20 -26.35
CA PRO A 500 7.42 11.59 -26.42
C PRO A 500 8.38 12.50 -27.22
N LEU A 501 9.68 12.30 -27.09
CA LEU A 501 10.67 13.06 -27.86
C LEU A 501 10.55 12.78 -29.37
N ARG A 502 10.30 11.52 -29.74
CA ARG A 502 10.09 11.12 -31.13
C ARG A 502 8.80 11.75 -31.70
N SER A 503 7.74 11.74 -30.94
CA SER A 503 6.45 12.33 -31.36
C SER A 503 6.56 13.84 -31.56
N ASN A 504 7.46 14.51 -30.84
CA ASN A 504 7.80 15.94 -31.00
C ASN A 504 8.92 16.20 -32.00
N GLY A 505 9.25 15.25 -32.88
CA GLY A 505 10.14 15.45 -34.02
C GLY A 505 11.63 15.52 -33.69
N TRP A 506 12.07 15.16 -32.49
CA TRP A 506 13.49 15.15 -32.13
C TRP A 506 14.27 14.14 -32.98
N ASP A 507 15.48 14.49 -33.45
CA ASP A 507 16.36 13.58 -34.14
C ASP A 507 16.91 12.47 -33.22
N ARG A 508 17.45 11.41 -33.82
CA ARG A 508 17.88 10.21 -33.07
C ARG A 508 19.03 10.49 -32.11
N SER A 509 19.99 11.38 -32.47
CA SER A 509 21.15 11.66 -31.64
C SER A 509 20.71 12.42 -30.39
N ARG A 510 19.97 13.52 -30.58
CA ARG A 510 19.45 14.34 -29.50
C ARG A 510 18.55 13.54 -28.53
N ARG A 511 17.70 12.63 -29.07
CA ARG A 511 16.88 11.75 -28.23
C ARG A 511 17.72 10.85 -27.35
N ARG A 512 18.79 10.25 -27.90
CA ARG A 512 19.65 9.33 -27.15
C ARG A 512 20.41 10.06 -26.03
N GLU A 513 20.93 11.23 -26.31
CA GLU A 513 21.58 12.09 -25.31
C GLU A 513 20.61 12.46 -24.18
N ARG A 514 19.39 12.86 -24.52
CA ARG A 514 18.36 13.21 -23.54
C ARG A 514 17.92 12.00 -22.69
N VAL A 515 17.72 10.85 -23.31
CA VAL A 515 17.36 9.61 -22.58
C VAL A 515 18.46 9.23 -21.59
N GLN A 516 19.74 9.38 -21.98
CA GLN A 516 20.86 9.08 -21.08
C GLN A 516 20.89 10.05 -19.89
N GLU A 517 20.71 11.34 -20.14
CA GLU A 517 20.57 12.36 -19.08
C GLU A 517 19.41 12.04 -18.12
N LEU A 518 18.25 11.66 -18.66
CA LEU A 518 17.07 11.33 -17.86
C LEU A 518 17.27 10.08 -17.01
N LEU A 519 17.93 9.04 -17.54
CA LEU A 519 18.29 7.86 -16.78
C LEU A 519 19.17 8.18 -15.57
N GLU A 520 20.18 9.04 -15.78
CA GLU A 520 21.06 9.50 -14.71
C GLU A 520 20.27 10.29 -13.65
N ARG A 521 19.40 11.23 -14.06
CA ARG A 521 18.57 12.05 -13.16
C ARG A 521 17.63 11.22 -12.28
N VAL A 522 17.05 10.13 -12.83
CA VAL A 522 16.19 9.23 -12.04
C VAL A 522 16.97 8.12 -11.32
N GLY A 523 18.33 8.15 -11.37
CA GLY A 523 19.20 7.21 -10.68
C GLY A 523 19.16 5.78 -11.26
N LEU A 524 18.99 5.65 -12.58
CA LEU A 524 19.10 4.40 -13.31
C LEU A 524 20.44 4.33 -14.07
N ALA A 525 21.11 3.16 -14.02
CA ALA A 525 22.36 2.96 -14.75
C ALA A 525 22.11 2.81 -16.26
N ASP A 526 23.06 3.23 -17.08
CA ASP A 526 23.02 3.17 -18.56
C ASP A 526 22.68 1.79 -19.11
N ARG A 527 23.09 0.70 -18.42
CA ARG A 527 22.76 -0.67 -18.81
C ARG A 527 21.26 -0.93 -18.90
N HIS A 528 20.43 -0.21 -18.11
CA HIS A 528 18.99 -0.36 -18.13
C HIS A 528 18.33 0.19 -19.40
N ALA A 529 19.03 1.02 -20.19
CA ALA A 529 18.51 1.57 -21.45
C ALA A 529 18.07 0.49 -22.44
N THR A 530 18.73 -0.67 -22.44
CA THR A 530 18.44 -1.80 -23.32
C THR A 530 17.50 -2.83 -22.73
N SER A 531 17.19 -2.74 -21.44
CA SER A 531 16.28 -3.64 -20.74
C SER A 531 14.83 -3.40 -21.16
N TYR A 532 13.99 -4.43 -21.00
CA TYR A 532 12.55 -4.35 -21.16
C TYR A 532 11.87 -4.13 -19.80
N PRO A 533 10.64 -3.58 -19.75
CA PRO A 533 9.94 -3.33 -18.50
C PRO A 533 9.78 -4.56 -17.57
N HIS A 534 9.65 -5.75 -18.14
CA HIS A 534 9.52 -7.00 -17.36
C HIS A 534 10.84 -7.48 -16.73
N GLU A 535 11.99 -6.96 -17.16
CA GLU A 535 13.31 -7.26 -16.61
C GLU A 535 13.69 -6.31 -15.45
N LEU A 536 12.81 -5.34 -15.14
CA LEU A 536 13.05 -4.32 -14.12
C LEU A 536 12.21 -4.56 -12.85
N SER A 537 12.74 -4.16 -11.70
CA SER A 537 11.98 -4.11 -10.46
C SER A 537 10.86 -3.04 -10.52
N GLY A 538 9.84 -3.15 -9.64
CA GLY A 538 8.75 -2.17 -9.59
C GLY A 538 9.24 -0.73 -9.46
N GLY A 539 10.16 -0.45 -8.54
CA GLY A 539 10.72 0.89 -8.37
C GLY A 539 11.58 1.36 -9.55
N GLN A 540 12.23 0.46 -10.30
CA GLN A 540 12.94 0.82 -11.54
C GLN A 540 11.96 1.16 -12.67
N VAL A 541 10.87 0.40 -12.82
CA VAL A 541 9.80 0.68 -13.79
C VAL A 541 9.16 2.04 -13.50
N GLN A 542 8.94 2.35 -12.22
CA GLN A 542 8.40 3.64 -11.79
C GLN A 542 9.31 4.81 -12.18
N ARG A 543 10.63 4.67 -11.97
CA ARG A 543 11.60 5.68 -12.41
C ARG A 543 11.64 5.87 -13.92
N VAL A 544 11.46 4.80 -14.71
CA VAL A 544 11.30 4.88 -16.16
C VAL A 544 10.05 5.67 -16.54
N ALA A 545 8.93 5.45 -15.84
CA ALA A 545 7.69 6.20 -16.08
C ALA A 545 7.86 7.69 -15.75
N ILE A 546 8.56 8.03 -14.65
CA ILE A 546 8.90 9.41 -14.31
C ILE A 546 9.82 10.02 -15.37
N ALA A 547 10.89 9.35 -15.77
CA ALA A 547 11.79 9.83 -16.82
C ALA A 547 11.04 10.10 -18.14
N ARG A 548 10.07 9.26 -18.50
CA ARG A 548 9.22 9.46 -19.68
C ARG A 548 8.33 10.70 -19.51
N ALA A 549 7.75 10.90 -18.33
CA ALA A 549 6.85 12.03 -18.04
C ALA A 549 7.57 13.38 -18.12
N ILE A 550 8.85 13.45 -17.69
CA ILE A 550 9.64 14.67 -17.71
C ILE A 550 10.51 14.84 -18.98
N ALA A 551 10.33 13.98 -19.99
CA ALA A 551 11.21 13.95 -21.17
C ALA A 551 11.21 15.26 -21.97
N LEU A 552 10.07 15.97 -22.01
CA LEU A 552 9.85 17.21 -22.75
C LEU A 552 10.02 18.48 -21.91
N ASP A 553 10.54 18.39 -20.69
CA ASP A 553 10.66 19.48 -19.72
C ASP A 553 9.31 20.16 -19.40
N PRO A 554 8.27 19.41 -18.94
CA PRO A 554 6.97 19.98 -18.64
C PRO A 554 7.04 20.93 -17.44
N SER A 555 6.14 21.92 -17.39
CA SER A 555 5.97 22.79 -16.22
C SER A 555 5.15 22.13 -15.10
N VAL A 556 4.26 21.22 -15.47
CA VAL A 556 3.38 20.48 -14.55
C VAL A 556 3.54 18.97 -14.73
N VAL A 557 3.67 18.25 -13.62
CA VAL A 557 3.66 16.77 -13.63
C VAL A 557 2.54 16.28 -12.71
N VAL A 558 1.63 15.48 -13.26
CA VAL A 558 0.61 14.76 -12.52
C VAL A 558 1.18 13.41 -12.12
N LEU A 559 1.23 13.14 -10.83
CA LEU A 559 1.75 11.92 -10.21
C LEU A 559 0.58 11.18 -9.57
N ASP A 560 0.01 10.16 -10.27
CA ASP A 560 -1.12 9.39 -9.76
C ASP A 560 -0.61 8.16 -9.01
N GLU A 561 -0.64 8.20 -7.68
CA GLU A 561 -0.16 7.18 -6.75
C GLU A 561 1.25 6.65 -7.05
N PRO A 562 2.26 7.53 -7.18
CA PRO A 562 3.58 7.13 -7.70
C PRO A 562 4.39 6.21 -6.77
N VAL A 563 3.97 6.01 -5.51
CA VAL A 563 4.69 5.23 -4.49
C VAL A 563 3.86 4.12 -3.84
N SER A 564 2.58 3.95 -4.21
CA SER A 564 1.60 3.11 -3.51
C SER A 564 1.94 1.60 -3.45
N ALA A 565 2.73 1.07 -4.38
CA ALA A 565 3.09 -0.35 -4.44
C ALA A 565 4.58 -0.60 -4.11
N LEU A 566 5.24 0.36 -3.46
CA LEU A 566 6.67 0.30 -3.17
C LEU A 566 6.92 0.06 -1.68
N ASP A 567 7.95 -0.72 -1.36
CA ASP A 567 8.43 -0.84 0.01
C ASP A 567 9.08 0.46 0.50
N ALA A 568 9.17 0.65 1.83
CA ALA A 568 9.64 1.87 2.47
C ALA A 568 11.01 2.35 1.97
N SER A 569 11.96 1.44 1.66
CA SER A 569 13.30 1.80 1.20
C SER A 569 13.32 2.31 -0.25
N VAL A 570 12.48 1.74 -1.11
CA VAL A 570 12.32 2.18 -2.51
C VAL A 570 11.48 3.46 -2.57
N GLN A 571 10.45 3.57 -1.73
CA GLN A 571 9.59 4.73 -1.57
C GLN A 571 10.41 5.97 -1.19
N SER A 572 11.23 5.89 -0.12
CA SER A 572 12.10 6.99 0.33
C SER A 572 13.06 7.47 -0.75
N ARG A 573 13.65 6.52 -1.48
CA ARG A 573 14.55 6.82 -2.59
C ARG A 573 13.83 7.52 -3.73
N LEU A 574 12.60 7.13 -4.02
CA LEU A 574 11.80 7.75 -5.09
C LEU A 574 11.34 9.15 -4.69
N LEU A 575 10.92 9.36 -3.45
CA LEU A 575 10.56 10.68 -2.93
C LEU A 575 11.73 11.66 -2.99
N ASN A 576 12.94 11.22 -2.63
CA ASN A 576 14.14 12.02 -2.79
C ASN A 576 14.41 12.39 -4.27
N VAL A 577 14.23 11.43 -5.20
CA VAL A 577 14.37 11.71 -6.65
C VAL A 577 13.35 12.75 -7.11
N LEU A 578 12.10 12.66 -6.67
CA LEU A 578 11.05 13.64 -7.02
C LEU A 578 11.40 15.04 -6.48
N ALA A 579 11.89 15.12 -5.23
CA ALA A 579 12.33 16.39 -4.64
C ALA A 579 13.53 17.00 -5.39
N ASP A 580 14.53 16.18 -5.75
CA ASP A 580 15.70 16.62 -6.54
C ASP A 580 15.25 17.11 -7.94
N LEU A 581 14.36 16.36 -8.62
CA LEU A 581 13.82 16.75 -9.94
C LEU A 581 13.02 18.04 -9.87
N GLN A 582 12.22 18.24 -8.82
CA GLN A 582 11.44 19.47 -8.61
C GLN A 582 12.38 20.68 -8.45
N ALA A 583 13.41 20.54 -7.64
CA ALA A 583 14.37 21.61 -7.40
C ALA A 583 15.22 21.94 -8.63
N ASP A 584 15.65 20.91 -9.39
CA ASP A 584 16.54 21.07 -10.55
C ASP A 584 15.83 21.61 -11.80
N LEU A 585 14.55 21.29 -11.96
CA LEU A 585 13.76 21.57 -13.17
C LEU A 585 12.60 22.54 -12.91
N ASP A 586 12.48 23.13 -11.71
CA ASP A 586 11.37 24.01 -11.30
C ASP A 586 9.97 23.39 -11.56
N LEU A 587 9.82 22.08 -11.35
CA LEU A 587 8.57 21.34 -11.64
C LEU A 587 7.49 21.68 -10.64
N THR A 588 6.25 21.74 -11.14
CA THR A 588 5.04 21.81 -10.32
C THR A 588 4.38 20.44 -10.27
N TYR A 589 4.04 19.95 -9.06
CA TYR A 589 3.42 18.64 -8.90
C TYR A 589 1.96 18.72 -8.48
N LEU A 590 1.09 17.96 -9.17
CA LEU A 590 -0.15 17.44 -8.61
C LEU A 590 0.13 16.01 -8.14
N PHE A 591 0.29 15.82 -6.83
CA PHE A 591 0.64 14.54 -6.21
C PHE A 591 -0.61 13.87 -5.63
N ILE A 592 -1.07 12.79 -6.26
CA ILE A 592 -2.23 12.03 -5.79
C ILE A 592 -1.74 10.84 -4.97
N SER A 593 -2.25 10.71 -3.74
CA SER A 593 -1.93 9.58 -2.87
C SER A 593 -3.06 9.28 -1.90
N HIS A 594 -3.12 8.04 -1.47
CA HIS A 594 -3.90 7.62 -0.32
C HIS A 594 -3.01 7.45 0.93
N ASP A 595 -1.67 7.47 0.79
CA ASP A 595 -0.72 7.44 1.89
C ASP A 595 -0.47 8.86 2.41
N LEU A 596 -1.15 9.19 3.51
CA LEU A 596 -1.08 10.51 4.12
C LEU A 596 0.28 10.80 4.76
N THR A 597 1.05 9.77 5.14
CA THR A 597 2.39 9.97 5.73
C THR A 597 3.39 10.47 4.69
N VAL A 598 3.28 9.97 3.47
CA VAL A 598 4.03 10.47 2.32
C VAL A 598 3.62 11.90 1.97
N VAL A 599 2.30 12.16 1.94
CA VAL A 599 1.77 13.50 1.65
C VAL A 599 2.24 14.51 2.69
N GLU A 600 2.21 14.18 3.96
CA GLU A 600 2.71 15.01 5.05
C GLU A 600 4.16 15.43 4.85
N HIS A 601 4.97 14.53 4.27
CA HIS A 601 6.40 14.75 4.05
C HIS A 601 6.71 15.64 2.83
N ILE A 602 5.99 15.43 1.70
CA ILE A 602 6.36 16.04 0.40
C ILE A 602 5.51 17.26 0.03
N ALA A 603 4.30 17.41 0.58
CA ALA A 603 3.36 18.42 0.10
C ALA A 603 3.58 19.82 0.71
N ASP A 604 3.52 20.85 -0.13
CA ASP A 604 3.41 22.25 0.31
C ASP A 604 1.96 22.57 0.74
N ARG A 605 0.99 22.06 -0.04
CA ARG A 605 -0.46 22.21 0.23
C ARG A 605 -1.18 20.89 -0.01
N VAL A 606 -2.31 20.74 0.67
CA VAL A 606 -3.16 19.54 0.57
C VAL A 606 -4.58 19.95 0.22
N ALA A 607 -5.18 19.22 -0.73
CA ALA A 607 -6.58 19.26 -1.08
C ALA A 607 -7.23 17.92 -0.72
N VAL A 608 -8.23 17.93 0.16
CA VAL A 608 -8.92 16.74 0.66
C VAL A 608 -10.24 16.59 -0.09
N MET A 609 -10.41 15.47 -0.80
CA MET A 609 -11.55 15.21 -1.68
C MET A 609 -12.46 14.11 -1.15
N TYR A 610 -13.78 14.33 -1.18
CA TYR A 610 -14.79 13.36 -0.81
C TYR A 610 -15.99 13.41 -1.76
N LEU A 611 -16.40 12.28 -2.35
CA LEU A 611 -17.52 12.15 -3.29
C LEU A 611 -17.56 13.23 -4.40
N GLY A 612 -16.41 13.52 -5.00
CA GLY A 612 -16.30 14.46 -6.11
C GLY A 612 -16.10 15.92 -5.70
N GLU A 613 -16.16 16.25 -4.41
CA GLU A 613 -16.07 17.61 -3.89
C GLU A 613 -14.82 17.83 -3.03
N LEU A 614 -14.33 19.07 -2.97
CA LEU A 614 -13.24 19.45 -2.09
C LEU A 614 -13.78 19.85 -0.71
N MET A 615 -13.44 19.06 0.32
CA MET A 615 -13.85 19.29 1.71
C MET A 615 -12.95 20.29 2.41
N GLU A 616 -11.64 20.21 2.17
CA GLU A 616 -10.65 21.10 2.79
C GLU A 616 -9.45 21.30 1.86
N VAL A 617 -8.94 22.54 1.78
CA VAL A 617 -7.72 22.89 1.02
C VAL A 617 -6.91 23.90 1.82
N GLY A 618 -5.64 23.60 2.05
CA GLY A 618 -4.77 24.50 2.83
C GLY A 618 -3.29 24.11 2.81
N PRO A 619 -2.42 24.89 3.46
CA PRO A 619 -1.04 24.52 3.70
C PRO A 619 -0.95 23.18 4.45
N ALA A 620 0.02 22.34 4.08
CA ALA A 620 0.14 20.98 4.62
C ALA A 620 0.26 20.98 6.16
N ASP A 621 1.09 21.86 6.74
CA ASP A 621 1.25 22.00 8.18
C ASP A 621 -0.10 22.27 8.88
N ARG A 622 -0.96 23.09 8.29
CA ARG A 622 -2.26 23.42 8.87
C ARG A 622 -3.27 22.30 8.76
N VAL A 623 -3.31 21.59 7.62
CA VAL A 623 -4.23 20.49 7.39
C VAL A 623 -3.88 19.29 8.28
N PHE A 624 -2.59 19.00 8.47
CA PHE A 624 -2.15 17.88 9.33
C PHE A 624 -2.20 18.20 10.82
N ASP A 625 -1.71 19.37 11.26
CA ASP A 625 -1.61 19.69 12.68
C ASP A 625 -2.95 20.16 13.27
N CYS A 626 -3.79 20.86 12.47
CA CYS A 626 -5.06 21.46 12.90
C CYS A 626 -6.14 21.30 11.82
N PRO A 627 -6.57 20.04 11.50
CA PRO A 627 -7.58 19.80 10.49
C PRO A 627 -8.90 20.53 10.82
N THR A 628 -9.40 21.26 9.83
CA THR A 628 -10.61 22.09 9.98
C THR A 628 -11.87 21.26 9.73
N HIS A 629 -11.89 20.43 8.67
CA HIS A 629 -13.06 19.65 8.32
C HIS A 629 -13.13 18.33 9.10
N PRO A 630 -14.30 17.90 9.62
CA PRO A 630 -14.44 16.62 10.35
C PRO A 630 -13.99 15.37 9.55
N TYR A 631 -14.14 15.37 8.23
CA TYR A 631 -13.64 14.30 7.37
C TYR A 631 -12.10 14.23 7.36
N THR A 632 -11.43 15.37 7.22
CA THR A 632 -9.96 15.44 7.28
C THR A 632 -9.43 14.92 8.61
N ARG A 633 -10.07 15.32 9.72
CA ARG A 633 -9.72 14.81 11.05
C ARG A 633 -9.84 13.30 11.14
N ALA A 634 -10.94 12.75 10.66
CA ALA A 634 -11.16 11.30 10.67
C ALA A 634 -10.19 10.53 9.76
N LEU A 635 -9.78 11.12 8.61
CA LEU A 635 -8.73 10.54 7.76
C LEU A 635 -7.38 10.48 8.49
N LEU A 636 -7.01 11.56 9.20
CA LEU A 636 -5.74 11.64 9.93
C LEU A 636 -5.73 10.71 11.15
N GLU A 637 -6.85 10.61 11.87
CA GLU A 637 -7.02 9.67 12.99
C GLU A 637 -6.94 8.20 12.55
N ALA A 638 -7.21 7.89 11.28
CA ALA A 638 -7.12 6.55 10.74
C ALA A 638 -5.69 6.14 10.31
N ILE A 639 -4.72 7.06 10.34
CA ILE A 639 -3.31 6.75 10.02
C ILE A 639 -2.74 5.87 11.13
N PRO A 640 -2.17 4.68 10.81
CA PRO A 640 -1.51 3.86 11.80
C PRO A 640 -0.30 4.59 12.41
N SER A 641 -0.24 4.66 13.74
CA SER A 641 0.89 5.25 14.47
C SER A 641 2.02 4.22 14.61
N LEU A 642 3.27 4.70 14.61
CA LEU A 642 4.42 3.88 14.97
C LEU A 642 4.56 3.70 16.50
N ASP A 643 3.78 4.44 17.29
CA ASP A 643 3.78 4.30 18.75
C ASP A 643 2.94 3.06 19.14
N PRO A 644 3.53 2.05 19.77
CA PRO A 644 2.82 0.84 20.16
C PRO A 644 1.61 1.15 21.04
N GLY A 645 0.42 0.73 20.61
CA GLY A 645 -0.84 1.00 21.32
C GLY A 645 -1.35 2.44 21.21
N GLY A 646 -0.73 3.29 20.39
CA GLY A 646 -1.09 4.71 20.22
C GLY A 646 -2.32 4.96 19.35
N SER A 647 -2.72 4.02 18.53
CA SER A 647 -3.88 4.18 17.66
C SER A 647 -5.16 3.65 18.31
N THR A 648 -5.89 4.51 19.02
CA THR A 648 -7.33 4.33 19.21
C THR A 648 -8.08 5.07 18.11
N GLY A 649 -7.58 5.00 16.87
CA GLY A 649 -8.18 5.68 15.73
C GLY A 649 -9.66 5.35 15.64
N THR A 650 -10.49 6.35 15.82
CA THR A 650 -11.93 6.23 15.63
C THR A 650 -12.14 5.95 14.15
N SER A 651 -12.29 4.68 13.81
CA SER A 651 -12.57 4.33 12.41
C SER A 651 -13.90 5.00 12.02
N LEU A 652 -13.90 5.69 10.88
CA LEU A 652 -15.12 6.25 10.32
C LEU A 652 -16.19 5.16 10.23
N GLU A 653 -17.29 5.32 10.96
CA GLU A 653 -18.40 4.39 10.91
C GLU A 653 -19.18 4.53 9.60
N GLY A 654 -19.66 3.44 9.07
CA GLY A 654 -20.47 3.35 7.85
C GLY A 654 -19.63 3.40 6.57
N ASP A 655 -20.29 2.96 5.49
CA ASP A 655 -19.71 2.96 4.16
C ASP A 655 -19.89 4.30 3.45
N ARG A 656 -19.01 4.54 2.48
CA ARG A 656 -19.15 5.68 1.59
C ARG A 656 -20.45 5.59 0.80
N PRO A 657 -21.26 6.67 0.77
CA PRO A 657 -22.45 6.73 -0.07
C PRO A 657 -22.14 6.54 -1.57
N SER A 658 -23.16 6.15 -2.32
CA SER A 658 -23.02 6.02 -3.78
C SER A 658 -22.83 7.40 -4.43
N PRO A 659 -21.86 7.55 -5.33
CA PRO A 659 -21.68 8.77 -6.12
C PRO A 659 -22.77 8.95 -7.21
N VAL A 660 -23.62 7.94 -7.40
CA VAL A 660 -24.78 8.00 -8.32
C VAL A 660 -25.96 8.73 -7.68
N ASP A 661 -26.17 8.48 -6.38
CA ASP A 661 -27.19 9.14 -5.57
C ASP A 661 -26.56 9.67 -4.27
N PRO A 662 -25.78 10.76 -4.37
CA PRO A 662 -25.13 11.34 -3.20
C PRO A 662 -26.15 11.93 -2.23
N PRO A 663 -25.86 11.94 -0.91
CA PRO A 663 -26.71 12.54 0.08
C PRO A 663 -27.01 14.01 -0.23
N GLY A 664 -28.27 14.45 -0.19
CA GLY A 664 -28.63 15.88 -0.34
C GLY A 664 -28.03 16.69 0.83
N GLY A 665 -27.71 17.97 0.62
CA GLY A 665 -26.96 18.78 1.58
C GLY A 665 -25.49 18.36 1.65
N CYS A 666 -24.87 18.44 2.83
CA CYS A 666 -23.46 18.02 3.00
C CYS A 666 -23.29 16.54 2.65
N VAL A 667 -22.45 16.24 1.68
CA VAL A 667 -22.20 14.85 1.20
C VAL A 667 -21.58 13.94 2.27
N PHE A 668 -20.87 14.50 3.27
CA PHE A 668 -20.26 13.75 4.38
C PHE A 668 -21.22 13.51 5.56
N ARG A 669 -22.41 14.11 5.61
CA ARG A 669 -23.32 14.12 6.78
C ARG A 669 -23.62 12.74 7.36
N ASN A 670 -23.73 11.69 6.53
CA ASN A 670 -24.11 10.33 6.96
C ASN A 670 -22.98 9.65 7.78
N ARG A 671 -21.77 10.14 7.68
CA ARG A 671 -20.58 9.60 8.37
C ARG A 671 -19.95 10.64 9.32
N CYS A 672 -20.48 11.85 9.36
CA CYS A 672 -19.96 12.92 10.19
C CYS A 672 -20.41 12.75 11.64
N PRO A 673 -19.51 12.59 12.63
CA PRO A 673 -19.87 12.46 14.04
C PRO A 673 -20.46 13.75 14.62
N MET A 674 -20.29 14.89 13.91
CA MET A 674 -20.77 16.21 14.31
C MET A 674 -21.98 16.67 13.48
N ALA A 675 -22.62 15.78 12.71
CA ALA A 675 -23.72 16.17 11.81
C ALA A 675 -24.89 16.82 12.56
N GLU A 676 -25.35 17.97 12.06
CA GLU A 676 -26.50 18.70 12.54
C GLU A 676 -27.64 18.64 11.49
N PRO A 677 -28.90 18.93 11.86
CA PRO A 677 -30.03 18.95 10.91
C PRO A 677 -29.78 19.83 9.70
N LYS A 678 -29.11 20.96 9.86
CA LYS A 678 -28.74 21.87 8.77
C LYS A 678 -27.89 21.18 7.70
N CYS A 679 -27.04 20.22 8.07
CA CYS A 679 -26.20 19.48 7.13
C CYS A 679 -27.03 18.61 6.16
N ALA A 680 -28.28 18.28 6.52
CA ALA A 680 -29.18 17.55 5.64
C ALA A 680 -30.03 18.47 4.73
N GLU A 681 -30.19 19.74 5.11
CA GLU A 681 -31.09 20.67 4.42
C GLU A 681 -30.39 21.45 3.30
N THR A 682 -29.12 21.81 3.53
CA THR A 682 -28.36 22.67 2.61
C THR A 682 -26.96 22.18 2.42
N ASP A 683 -26.43 22.30 1.21
CA ASP A 683 -25.04 22.10 0.90
C ASP A 683 -24.20 23.25 1.49
N PRO A 684 -23.10 22.97 2.22
CA PRO A 684 -22.27 24.03 2.77
C PRO A 684 -21.46 24.74 1.68
N ASP A 685 -21.42 26.09 1.75
CA ASP A 685 -20.50 26.87 0.95
C ASP A 685 -19.05 26.65 1.42
N GLN A 686 -18.10 26.75 0.51
CA GLN A 686 -16.68 26.75 0.83
C GLN A 686 -16.33 28.08 1.54
N ARG A 687 -15.76 28.02 2.75
CA ARG A 687 -15.42 29.18 3.59
C ARG A 687 -13.93 29.21 3.89
N GLN A 688 -13.41 30.43 4.08
CA GLN A 688 -12.02 30.66 4.46
C GLN A 688 -11.88 30.66 5.99
N PHE A 689 -10.94 29.86 6.51
CA PHE A 689 -10.55 29.76 7.92
C PHE A 689 -9.02 30.00 8.02
N GLY A 690 -8.63 31.26 8.18
CA GLY A 690 -7.23 31.63 8.08
C GLY A 690 -6.62 31.26 6.72
N PRO A 691 -5.57 30.42 6.63
CA PRO A 691 -4.98 29.99 5.35
C PRO A 691 -5.69 28.76 4.73
N VAL A 692 -6.68 28.18 5.43
CA VAL A 692 -7.40 26.98 5.01
C VAL A 692 -8.78 27.34 4.46
N ARG A 693 -9.22 26.69 3.37
CA ARG A 693 -10.61 26.72 2.87
C ARG A 693 -11.28 25.40 3.26
N ALA A 694 -12.48 25.44 3.82
CA ALA A 694 -13.24 24.25 4.15
C ALA A 694 -14.72 24.37 3.80
N LYS A 695 -15.33 23.24 3.36
CA LYS A 695 -16.73 23.10 2.98
C LYS A 695 -17.53 22.49 4.14
N CYS A 696 -17.83 23.27 5.19
CA CYS A 696 -18.51 22.79 6.39
C CYS A 696 -19.42 23.84 7.04
N HIS A 697 -20.57 23.41 7.60
CA HIS A 697 -21.51 24.26 8.34
C HIS A 697 -21.09 24.51 9.80
N ILE A 698 -20.37 23.56 10.41
CA ILE A 698 -20.21 23.41 11.86
C ILE A 698 -18.92 24.06 12.35
N VAL A 699 -17.93 24.21 11.48
CA VAL A 699 -16.65 24.78 11.86
C VAL A 699 -16.80 26.29 12.08
N HIS A 700 -16.36 26.74 13.24
CA HIS A 700 -16.27 28.14 13.64
C HIS A 700 -14.79 28.56 13.68
N GLU A 701 -14.53 29.87 13.50
CA GLU A 701 -13.19 30.49 13.58
C GLU A 701 -12.48 30.18 14.90
#